data_e261c72521318b118a0b1fe6a85794c5
#
_entry.id   e261c72521318b118a0b1fe6a85794c5
#
_cell.length_a   1.000
_cell.length_b   1.000
_cell.length_c   1.000
_cell.angle_alpha   90.00
_cell.angle_beta   90.00
_cell.angle_gamma   90.00
#
_symmetry.space_group_name_H-M   'P 1'
#
loop_
_entity.id
_entity.type
_entity.pdbx_description
1 polymer ?
#
loop_
_entity_poly.entity_id
_entity_poly.type
_entity_poly.pdbx_seq_one_letter_code
_entity_poly.pdbx_strand_id
1 'polypeptide(L)'
;MQNDSSAPNSTYIDVILNVPLNQTFTYRIPEGTQDIGNPFGLRVEVKFGNRKTSGFIAAVHKTLPQNCAVPEEKIRTAIRYIDQTPLLTKELLELAEFMSDYYIASIGECVFSMIPSGKRETEIPGLSFSEDESGFERKELSEEQKTAVNGILSSTEKFHYLYGTTGSGKTEVFLSAAEKIMESGKGVIYLVPEIGLTPQVVKAVQKRFGSTVAVLHSALTPSQRLGEWKRILSREARIVVGARSAVFAPVPQLGLIIIDEEHDSSYKSGSSPRYHARQIAMLRCRRNSIPLVMGSATPSVESWHSMQNGSIIRHTLTKRLAGGEKPKISCVNLSLEADKESCISKPLQNEIQSALSEKKQTILFLNRRGFTHFFRCSSCGYELKCKNCSVSMTYHKSENRLRCHYCGYSLPPPQQCPKCGSLDIGYSGFGTEYIEAEVKAKFPNAKVVRIDTDSLHHKGELQEKLDSFRKGEYDILLGTQMVAKGLNFPNLKLAGVVLADTALHLPDFRAQEKTFALITQVAGRAGRFFPGGKVIVQSYSPDRDAINYAVKGLTEEFYKNELEARQILNFPPYSRLLRLVFRSQKPDAAQNAAQSAYNILYKCRPQGVDILGPAECPLEMVNGSHRHQILLRSKQIRPLQEMAKKLVWGFKPPKDVYIETDTDPVTLL
;
A
#
# COMPACT_ATOMS: atom_id res chain seq x y z
N MET A 1 43.55 1.08 28.91
CA MET A 1 42.91 0.20 28.05
C MET A 1 42.42 -1.02 28.84
N GLN A 2 41.51 -0.82 29.74
CA GLN A 2 41.01 -1.85 30.63
C GLN A 2 39.69 -2.39 30.06
N ASN A 3 39.70 -3.69 29.77
CA ASN A 3 38.51 -4.47 29.48
C ASN A 3 37.60 -4.46 30.71
N ASP A 4 36.58 -3.65 30.69
CA ASP A 4 35.50 -3.68 31.69
C ASP A 4 34.56 -4.83 31.34
N SER A 5 34.99 -6.06 31.63
CA SER A 5 34.24 -7.32 31.43
C SER A 5 33.45 -7.73 32.66
N SER A 6 32.88 -6.80 33.41
CA SER A 6 31.88 -7.13 34.41
C SER A 6 30.48 -6.94 33.85
N ALA A 7 29.93 -8.00 33.21
CA ALA A 7 28.51 -8.08 32.91
C ALA A 7 27.73 -7.92 34.25
N PRO A 8 26.82 -6.95 34.37
CA PRO A 8 26.06 -6.81 35.60
C PRO A 8 25.13 -8.03 35.76
N ASN A 9 25.12 -8.64 36.94
CA ASN A 9 24.14 -9.67 37.33
C ASN A 9 22.71 -9.07 37.19
N SER A 10 22.14 -9.17 35.98
CA SER A 10 20.82 -8.69 35.69
C SER A 10 19.80 -9.64 36.33
N THR A 11 18.85 -9.11 37.07
CA THR A 11 17.88 -9.95 37.78
C THR A 11 16.50 -9.93 37.13
N TYR A 12 16.16 -8.83 36.44
CA TYR A 12 14.84 -8.61 35.83
C TYR A 12 14.94 -8.19 34.39
N ILE A 13 13.92 -8.55 33.62
CA ILE A 13 13.75 -8.19 32.21
C ILE A 13 12.33 -7.68 31.97
N ASP A 14 12.19 -6.60 31.19
CA ASP A 14 10.91 -6.16 30.68
C ASP A 14 10.66 -6.77 29.29
N VAL A 15 9.56 -7.47 29.15
CA VAL A 15 9.21 -8.26 27.96
C VAL A 15 8.00 -7.65 27.26
N ILE A 16 8.15 -7.41 25.96
CA ILE A 16 7.04 -7.05 25.09
C ILE A 16 6.35 -8.32 24.58
N LEU A 17 5.06 -8.46 24.86
CA LEU A 17 4.24 -9.58 24.43
C LEU A 17 3.27 -9.13 23.33
N ASN A 18 2.89 -10.04 22.42
CA ASN A 18 1.86 -9.78 21.40
C ASN A 18 0.45 -9.86 22.00
N VAL A 19 0.10 -8.84 22.75
CA VAL A 19 -1.22 -8.68 23.40
C VAL A 19 -1.75 -7.27 23.13
N PRO A 20 -3.09 -7.07 23.14
CA PRO A 20 -3.69 -5.76 22.87
C PRO A 20 -3.61 -4.82 24.10
N LEU A 21 -2.48 -4.85 24.81
CA LEU A 21 -2.19 -4.01 25.96
C LEU A 21 -0.92 -3.20 25.64
N ASN A 22 -1.00 -1.89 25.83
CA ASN A 22 0.15 -1.01 25.53
C ASN A 22 1.08 -0.87 26.75
N GLN A 23 1.72 -1.98 27.12
CA GLN A 23 2.69 -2.05 28.24
C GLN A 23 3.68 -3.18 28.05
N THR A 24 4.76 -3.14 28.81
CA THR A 24 5.73 -4.23 29.00
C THR A 24 5.36 -5.04 30.24
N PHE A 25 5.93 -6.25 30.35
CA PHE A 25 5.70 -7.16 31.45
C PHE A 25 7.03 -7.57 32.07
N THR A 26 7.20 -7.34 33.37
CA THR A 26 8.45 -7.65 34.08
C THR A 26 8.49 -9.13 34.50
N TYR A 27 9.63 -9.78 34.20
CA TYR A 27 9.94 -11.17 34.59
C TYR A 27 11.31 -11.23 35.22
N ARG A 28 11.60 -12.28 36.02
CA ARG A 28 12.96 -12.66 36.38
C ARG A 28 13.64 -13.34 35.19
N ILE A 29 14.97 -13.23 35.07
CA ILE A 29 15.73 -13.94 34.04
C ILE A 29 15.56 -15.46 34.18
N PRO A 30 15.72 -16.26 33.10
CA PRO A 30 15.71 -17.72 33.20
C PRO A 30 16.86 -18.23 34.10
N GLU A 31 16.57 -19.27 34.89
CA GLU A 31 17.59 -19.90 35.75
C GLU A 31 18.71 -20.54 34.92
N GLY A 32 19.94 -20.50 35.43
CA GLY A 32 21.09 -21.10 34.77
C GLY A 32 21.63 -20.38 33.52
N THR A 33 21.16 -19.15 33.23
CA THR A 33 21.53 -18.39 32.01
C THR A 33 22.34 -17.13 32.34
N GLN A 34 23.04 -17.09 33.45
CA GLN A 34 23.80 -15.91 33.92
C GLN A 34 24.99 -15.53 33.00
N ASP A 35 25.46 -16.45 32.16
CA ASP A 35 26.57 -16.24 31.21
C ASP A 35 26.19 -15.56 29.89
N ILE A 36 24.90 -15.32 29.66
CA ILE A 36 24.42 -14.59 28.47
C ILE A 36 24.55 -13.10 28.80
N GLY A 37 25.59 -12.43 28.39
CA GLY A 37 25.84 -11.01 28.60
C GLY A 37 24.58 -10.12 28.65
N ASN A 38 24.39 -9.18 27.74
CA ASN A 38 23.16 -8.35 27.69
C ASN A 38 22.06 -9.03 26.85
N PRO A 39 20.97 -9.54 27.45
CA PRO A 39 19.89 -10.23 26.73
C PRO A 39 18.91 -9.27 26.01
N PHE A 40 19.16 -7.95 25.96
CA PHE A 40 18.31 -7.00 25.22
C PHE A 40 18.11 -7.46 23.77
N GLY A 41 16.87 -7.44 23.33
CA GLY A 41 16.50 -7.76 21.93
C GLY A 41 16.37 -9.25 21.62
N LEU A 42 16.68 -10.16 22.57
CA LEU A 42 16.45 -11.59 22.43
C LEU A 42 14.94 -11.90 22.55
N ARG A 43 14.50 -12.97 21.85
CA ARG A 43 13.21 -13.58 22.18
C ARG A 43 13.32 -14.46 23.42
N VAL A 44 12.32 -14.37 24.27
CA VAL A 44 12.23 -15.13 25.52
C VAL A 44 10.87 -15.82 25.61
N GLU A 45 10.87 -17.06 26.08
CA GLU A 45 9.64 -17.81 26.38
C GLU A 45 9.21 -17.52 27.81
N VAL A 46 7.97 -17.07 27.98
CA VAL A 46 7.40 -16.73 29.30
C VAL A 46 6.02 -17.35 29.48
N LYS A 47 5.57 -17.45 30.74
CA LYS A 47 4.19 -17.83 31.06
C LYS A 47 3.35 -16.58 31.29
N PHE A 48 2.40 -16.31 30.37
CA PHE A 48 1.43 -15.22 30.46
C PHE A 48 0.04 -15.80 30.75
N GLY A 49 -0.54 -15.46 31.91
CA GLY A 49 -1.70 -16.21 32.42
C GLY A 49 -1.34 -17.69 32.59
N ASN A 50 -2.07 -18.57 31.91
CA ASN A 50 -1.85 -20.02 31.90
C ASN A 50 -1.17 -20.53 30.61
N ARG A 51 -0.83 -19.64 29.67
CA ARG A 51 -0.24 -20.02 28.38
C ARG A 51 1.22 -19.67 28.28
N LYS A 52 2.03 -20.54 27.66
CA LYS A 52 3.39 -20.23 27.26
C LYS A 52 3.33 -19.36 26.00
N THR A 53 4.08 -18.28 25.99
CA THR A 53 4.17 -17.36 24.84
C THR A 53 5.58 -16.82 24.70
N SER A 54 5.94 -16.37 23.52
CA SER A 54 7.22 -15.69 23.27
C SER A 54 7.04 -14.17 23.30
N GLY A 55 8.04 -13.48 23.83
CA GLY A 55 8.14 -12.04 23.81
C GLY A 55 9.54 -11.57 23.46
N PHE A 56 9.73 -10.27 23.30
CA PHE A 56 11.02 -9.64 23.08
C PHE A 56 11.45 -8.86 24.31
N ILE A 57 12.72 -8.98 24.69
CA ILE A 57 13.30 -8.26 25.83
C ILE A 57 13.57 -6.82 25.40
N ALA A 58 12.85 -5.88 26.02
CA ALA A 58 12.96 -4.44 25.73
C ALA A 58 13.87 -3.70 26.72
N ALA A 59 13.99 -4.21 27.95
CA ALA A 59 14.89 -3.63 28.95
C ALA A 59 15.42 -4.71 29.91
N VAL A 60 16.55 -4.40 30.55
CA VAL A 60 17.24 -5.28 31.50
C VAL A 60 17.56 -4.46 32.74
N HIS A 61 17.25 -5.00 33.92
CA HIS A 61 17.37 -4.31 35.19
C HIS A 61 18.12 -5.15 36.21
N LYS A 62 19.00 -4.50 37.03
CA LYS A 62 19.64 -5.14 38.16
C LYS A 62 18.71 -5.32 39.35
N THR A 63 17.80 -4.38 39.54
CA THR A 63 16.79 -4.34 40.59
C THR A 63 15.41 -4.20 39.99
N LEU A 64 14.39 -4.52 40.75
CA LEU A 64 12.99 -4.36 40.28
C LEU A 64 12.72 -2.91 39.89
N PRO A 65 12.19 -2.65 38.69
CA PRO A 65 11.81 -1.30 38.24
C PRO A 65 10.80 -0.66 39.20
N GLN A 66 11.01 0.61 39.54
CA GLN A 66 10.10 1.35 40.47
C GLN A 66 8.68 1.47 39.97
N ASN A 67 8.47 1.41 38.64
CA ASN A 67 7.16 1.48 37.97
C ASN A 67 6.52 0.09 37.77
N CYS A 68 7.10 -0.98 38.33
CA CYS A 68 6.52 -2.32 38.24
C CYS A 68 5.21 -2.38 39.04
N ALA A 69 4.10 -2.65 38.35
CA ALA A 69 2.76 -2.73 38.98
C ALA A 69 2.54 -4.01 39.77
N VAL A 70 3.48 -4.97 39.70
CA VAL A 70 3.36 -6.30 40.36
C VAL A 70 4.32 -6.38 41.53
N PRO A 71 3.87 -6.81 42.73
CA PRO A 71 4.78 -7.07 43.86
C PRO A 71 5.85 -8.11 43.52
N GLU A 72 7.06 -7.93 44.05
CA GLU A 72 8.22 -8.76 43.73
C GLU A 72 7.99 -10.26 43.86
N GLU A 73 7.27 -10.66 44.89
CA GLU A 73 6.94 -12.07 45.22
C GLU A 73 6.07 -12.73 44.13
N LYS A 74 5.33 -11.91 43.35
CA LYS A 74 4.44 -12.37 42.26
C LYS A 74 5.10 -12.35 40.90
N ILE A 75 6.34 -11.86 40.80
CA ILE A 75 7.07 -11.80 39.53
C ILE A 75 7.54 -13.21 39.16
N ARG A 76 7.10 -13.67 38.01
CA ARG A 76 7.42 -15.00 37.48
C ARG A 76 8.81 -15.01 36.85
N THR A 77 9.49 -16.16 36.91
CA THR A 77 10.71 -16.40 36.16
C THR A 77 10.39 -16.73 34.70
N ALA A 78 11.12 -16.18 33.76
CA ALA A 78 11.07 -16.54 32.35
C ALA A 78 11.53 -17.98 32.15
N ILE A 79 11.01 -18.68 31.14
CA ILE A 79 11.25 -20.11 30.97
C ILE A 79 12.63 -20.35 30.34
N ARG A 80 12.93 -19.65 29.24
CA ARG A 80 14.21 -19.76 28.52
C ARG A 80 14.36 -18.67 27.48
N TYR A 81 15.57 -18.37 27.08
CA TYR A 81 15.85 -17.61 25.86
C TYR A 81 15.62 -18.50 24.64
N ILE A 82 15.08 -17.90 23.57
CA ILE A 82 14.77 -18.62 22.29
C ILE A 82 15.93 -18.44 21.31
N ASP A 83 16.51 -17.24 21.28
CA ASP A 83 17.60 -16.89 20.36
C ASP A 83 18.93 -16.75 21.11
N GLN A 84 20.04 -16.92 20.37
CA GLN A 84 21.38 -16.64 20.86
C GLN A 84 21.86 -15.23 20.49
N THR A 85 21.26 -14.63 19.45
CA THR A 85 21.58 -13.30 18.93
C THR A 85 20.36 -12.40 18.96
N PRO A 86 20.49 -11.12 19.36
CA PRO A 86 19.37 -10.18 19.39
C PRO A 86 18.76 -9.96 18.00
N LEU A 87 17.44 -10.05 17.90
CA LEU A 87 16.67 -9.75 16.68
C LEU A 87 16.05 -8.36 16.71
N LEU A 88 15.75 -7.82 17.90
CA LEU A 88 15.24 -6.48 18.12
C LEU A 88 16.40 -5.55 18.43
N THR A 89 16.63 -4.56 17.56
CA THR A 89 17.63 -3.51 17.78
C THR A 89 17.01 -2.33 18.53
N LYS A 90 17.85 -1.42 19.08
CA LYS A 90 17.38 -0.19 19.74
C LYS A 90 16.59 0.69 18.75
N GLU A 91 17.07 0.82 17.50
CA GLU A 91 16.34 1.56 16.44
C GLU A 91 14.94 0.99 16.22
N LEU A 92 14.81 -0.34 16.15
CA LEU A 92 13.51 -0.99 15.97
C LEU A 92 12.59 -0.83 17.17
N LEU A 93 13.10 -0.83 18.38
CA LEU A 93 12.30 -0.53 19.58
C LEU A 93 11.75 0.90 19.53
N GLU A 94 12.59 1.88 19.23
CA GLU A 94 12.18 3.27 19.08
C GLU A 94 11.17 3.46 17.93
N LEU A 95 11.31 2.71 16.83
CA LEU A 95 10.30 2.70 15.75
C LEU A 95 8.98 2.10 16.23
N ALA A 96 9.04 1.03 17.04
CA ALA A 96 7.84 0.41 17.61
C ALA A 96 7.10 1.37 18.56
N GLU A 97 7.84 2.10 19.40
CA GLU A 97 7.28 3.14 20.29
C GLU A 97 6.62 4.27 19.47
N PHE A 98 7.30 4.76 18.44
CA PHE A 98 6.71 5.73 17.51
C PHE A 98 5.44 5.19 16.84
N MET A 99 5.47 3.94 16.36
CA MET A 99 4.31 3.34 15.71
C MET A 99 3.14 3.15 16.67
N SER A 100 3.42 2.73 17.89
CA SER A 100 2.41 2.59 18.95
C SER A 100 1.71 3.92 19.23
N ASP A 101 2.49 4.98 19.35
CA ASP A 101 1.97 6.32 19.59
C ASP A 101 1.24 6.88 18.36
N TYR A 102 1.83 6.81 17.18
CA TYR A 102 1.32 7.43 15.95
C TYR A 102 0.09 6.72 15.37
N TYR A 103 0.09 5.37 15.38
CA TYR A 103 -0.98 4.55 14.79
C TYR A 103 -1.97 4.01 15.82
N ILE A 104 -1.76 4.33 17.09
CA ILE A 104 -2.64 3.93 18.21
C ILE A 104 -2.83 2.41 18.25
N ALA A 105 -1.71 1.71 18.29
CA ALA A 105 -1.63 0.25 18.39
C ALA A 105 -0.82 -0.14 19.63
N SER A 106 -0.97 -1.37 20.13
CA SER A 106 -0.13 -1.81 21.24
C SER A 106 1.33 -1.96 20.83
N ILE A 107 2.26 -1.74 21.76
CA ILE A 107 3.70 -1.92 21.52
C ILE A 107 4.02 -3.34 21.04
N GLY A 108 3.27 -4.34 21.56
CA GLY A 108 3.38 -5.73 21.13
C GLY A 108 3.03 -5.92 19.67
N GLU A 109 1.86 -5.43 19.24
CA GLU A 109 1.47 -5.48 17.82
C GLU A 109 2.53 -4.83 16.93
N CYS A 110 3.11 -3.70 17.35
CA CYS A 110 4.14 -3.00 16.61
C CYS A 110 5.40 -3.86 16.45
N VAL A 111 5.99 -4.36 17.54
CA VAL A 111 7.21 -5.17 17.47
C VAL A 111 7.01 -6.46 16.67
N PHE A 112 5.90 -7.17 16.89
CA PHE A 112 5.61 -8.43 16.20
C PHE A 112 5.23 -8.24 14.72
N SER A 113 4.84 -7.03 14.30
CA SER A 113 4.64 -6.71 12.90
C SER A 113 5.95 -6.47 12.12
N MET A 114 7.03 -6.13 12.81
CA MET A 114 8.35 -5.81 12.24
C MET A 114 9.21 -7.06 12.09
N ILE A 115 9.31 -7.87 13.15
CA ILE A 115 10.31 -8.93 13.28
C ILE A 115 9.73 -10.29 12.85
N PRO A 116 10.46 -11.09 12.05
CA PRO A 116 9.99 -12.41 11.64
C PRO A 116 9.72 -13.36 12.81
N SER A 117 8.62 -14.11 12.74
CA SER A 117 8.17 -15.05 13.76
C SER A 117 8.79 -16.45 13.66
N GLY A 118 9.69 -16.71 12.71
CA GLY A 118 10.33 -18.00 12.50
C GLY A 118 11.04 -18.54 13.75
N LYS A 119 10.92 -19.84 14.00
CA LYS A 119 11.58 -20.50 15.14
C LYS A 119 12.95 -21.06 14.76
N ARG A 120 13.17 -21.40 13.50
CA ARG A 120 14.42 -21.90 12.91
C ARG A 120 14.71 -21.13 11.64
N GLU A 121 15.94 -21.06 11.26
CA GLU A 121 16.39 -20.48 10.00
C GLU A 121 16.23 -21.51 8.87
N THR A 122 15.92 -21.03 7.67
CA THR A 122 15.89 -21.84 6.45
C THR A 122 16.29 -20.94 5.29
N GLU A 123 17.15 -21.43 4.43
CA GLU A 123 17.55 -20.77 3.20
C GLU A 123 16.38 -20.73 2.19
N ILE A 124 16.43 -19.76 1.28
CA ILE A 124 15.47 -19.64 0.19
C ILE A 124 15.96 -20.53 -0.97
N PRO A 125 15.24 -21.59 -1.36
CA PRO A 125 15.63 -22.40 -2.50
C PRO A 125 15.72 -21.56 -3.78
N GLY A 126 16.80 -21.70 -4.54
CA GLY A 126 17.00 -20.95 -5.80
C GLY A 126 17.54 -19.54 -5.64
N LEU A 127 17.84 -19.10 -4.39
CA LEU A 127 18.67 -17.92 -4.12
C LEU A 127 20.16 -18.30 -3.97
N SER A 128 20.51 -19.59 -4.19
CA SER A 128 21.90 -20.00 -4.31
C SER A 128 22.52 -19.36 -5.56
N PHE A 129 23.53 -18.58 -5.33
CA PHE A 129 24.29 -17.88 -6.37
C PHE A 129 25.07 -18.91 -7.18
N SER A 130 24.65 -19.20 -8.42
CA SER A 130 25.55 -19.80 -9.38
C SER A 130 26.53 -18.71 -9.81
N GLU A 131 27.80 -18.93 -9.60
CA GLU A 131 28.90 -18.03 -9.99
C GLU A 131 28.98 -17.79 -11.53
N ASP A 132 28.20 -18.53 -12.31
CA ASP A 132 28.28 -18.57 -13.79
C ASP A 132 27.45 -17.49 -14.52
N GLU A 133 26.79 -16.54 -13.86
CA GLU A 133 26.15 -15.42 -14.55
C GLU A 133 26.99 -14.12 -14.53
N SER A 134 28.27 -14.24 -14.92
CA SER A 134 29.16 -13.13 -15.24
C SER A 134 28.74 -12.44 -16.55
N GLY A 135 27.86 -11.46 -16.48
CA GLY A 135 27.40 -10.77 -17.68
C GLY A 135 26.39 -9.67 -17.41
N PHE A 136 26.54 -8.93 -16.29
CA PHE A 136 25.77 -7.69 -16.13
C PHE A 136 26.44 -6.58 -16.94
N GLU A 137 25.91 -6.34 -18.14
CA GLU A 137 26.30 -5.17 -18.93
C GLU A 137 25.70 -3.92 -18.28
N ARG A 138 26.55 -3.06 -17.68
CA ARG A 138 26.13 -1.77 -17.13
C ARG A 138 25.63 -0.91 -18.30
N LYS A 139 24.36 -0.53 -18.23
CA LYS A 139 23.81 0.44 -19.18
C LYS A 139 24.38 1.81 -18.88
N GLU A 140 24.86 2.49 -19.91
CA GLU A 140 25.29 3.87 -19.78
C GLU A 140 24.11 4.77 -19.40
N LEU A 141 24.28 5.57 -18.34
CA LEU A 141 23.27 6.49 -17.88
C LEU A 141 23.13 7.68 -18.83
N SER A 142 21.91 8.08 -19.14
CA SER A 142 21.65 9.35 -19.81
C SER A 142 22.03 10.55 -18.93
N GLU A 143 22.20 11.71 -19.50
CA GLU A 143 22.54 12.93 -18.74
C GLU A 143 21.47 13.28 -17.67
N GLU A 144 20.18 13.10 -17.98
CA GLU A 144 19.11 13.28 -17.01
C GLU A 144 19.26 12.31 -15.80
N GLN A 145 19.63 11.06 -16.07
CA GLN A 145 19.84 10.05 -15.04
C GLN A 145 21.09 10.34 -14.20
N LYS A 146 22.21 10.73 -14.83
CA LYS A 146 23.44 11.14 -14.14
C LYS A 146 23.17 12.33 -13.22
N THR A 147 22.45 13.33 -13.71
CA THR A 147 22.05 14.52 -12.94
C THR A 147 21.19 14.13 -11.74
N ALA A 148 20.21 13.23 -11.93
CA ALA A 148 19.36 12.76 -10.85
C ALA A 148 20.17 12.00 -9.78
N VAL A 149 21.03 11.06 -10.16
CA VAL A 149 21.89 10.32 -9.21
C VAL A 149 22.77 11.27 -8.42
N ASN A 150 23.45 12.20 -9.09
CA ASN A 150 24.32 13.17 -8.43
C ASN A 150 23.53 14.09 -7.49
N GLY A 151 22.38 14.60 -7.93
CA GLY A 151 21.51 15.44 -7.09
C GLY A 151 20.99 14.74 -5.84
N ILE A 152 20.67 13.44 -5.93
CA ILE A 152 20.25 12.63 -4.78
C ILE A 152 21.39 12.47 -3.76
N LEU A 153 22.61 12.20 -4.24
CA LEU A 153 23.74 11.85 -3.38
C LEU A 153 24.47 13.06 -2.78
N SER A 154 24.47 14.19 -3.49
CA SER A 154 25.18 15.42 -3.07
C SER A 154 24.32 16.40 -2.29
N SER A 155 23.00 16.22 -2.28
CA SER A 155 22.06 17.15 -1.62
C SER A 155 22.14 17.07 -0.10
N THR A 156 21.99 18.22 0.57
CA THR A 156 21.77 18.32 2.01
C THR A 156 20.33 17.97 2.40
N GLU A 157 19.40 18.08 1.45
CA GLU A 157 18.00 17.68 1.64
C GLU A 157 17.88 16.17 1.72
N LYS A 158 16.88 15.72 2.48
CA LYS A 158 16.73 14.29 2.77
C LYS A 158 15.71 13.58 1.89
N PHE A 159 14.77 14.32 1.28
CA PHE A 159 13.66 13.73 0.55
C PHE A 159 13.72 14.09 -0.92
N HIS A 160 13.79 13.08 -1.76
CA HIS A 160 13.88 13.19 -3.22
C HIS A 160 12.74 12.44 -3.88
N TYR A 161 12.28 12.96 -4.99
CA TYR A 161 11.30 12.28 -5.84
C TYR A 161 11.79 12.18 -7.28
N LEU A 162 11.89 10.96 -7.79
CA LEU A 162 12.23 10.68 -9.17
C LEU A 162 10.93 10.56 -9.99
N TYR A 163 10.53 11.68 -10.58
CA TYR A 163 9.36 11.74 -11.46
C TYR A 163 9.77 11.41 -12.90
N GLY A 164 9.05 10.49 -13.53
CA GLY A 164 9.34 10.15 -14.92
C GLY A 164 8.34 9.15 -15.49
N THR A 165 8.12 9.23 -16.78
CA THR A 165 7.20 8.32 -17.49
C THR A 165 7.62 6.86 -17.36
N THR A 166 6.69 5.94 -17.59
CA THR A 166 7.01 4.51 -17.65
C THR A 166 8.03 4.26 -18.76
N GLY A 167 9.12 3.55 -18.44
CA GLY A 167 10.21 3.30 -19.41
C GLY A 167 11.28 4.38 -19.47
N SER A 168 11.26 5.40 -18.60
CA SER A 168 12.32 6.42 -18.51
C SER A 168 13.59 5.95 -17.80
N GLY A 169 13.64 4.71 -17.31
CA GLY A 169 14.82 4.15 -16.64
C GLY A 169 14.98 4.56 -15.18
N LYS A 170 13.88 4.85 -14.45
CA LYS A 170 13.90 5.13 -13.01
C LYS A 170 14.65 4.07 -12.21
N THR A 171 14.41 2.79 -12.51
CA THR A 171 15.07 1.67 -11.83
C THR A 171 16.59 1.75 -11.95
N GLU A 172 17.14 2.17 -13.10
CA GLU A 172 18.59 2.32 -13.28
C GLU A 172 19.16 3.44 -12.39
N VAL A 173 18.44 4.55 -12.24
CA VAL A 173 18.81 5.63 -11.29
C VAL A 173 18.84 5.10 -9.86
N PHE A 174 17.82 4.34 -9.46
CA PHE A 174 17.75 3.74 -8.12
C PHE A 174 18.92 2.79 -7.86
N LEU A 175 19.20 1.89 -8.80
CA LEU A 175 20.28 0.92 -8.65
C LEU A 175 21.66 1.59 -8.69
N SER A 176 21.84 2.63 -9.50
CA SER A 176 23.09 3.39 -9.53
C SER A 176 23.34 4.21 -8.27
N ALA A 177 22.28 4.79 -7.69
CA ALA A 177 22.38 5.45 -6.39
C ALA A 177 22.70 4.45 -5.27
N ALA A 178 22.05 3.28 -5.29
CA ALA A 178 22.29 2.20 -4.34
C ALA A 178 23.76 1.70 -4.41
N GLU A 179 24.30 1.52 -5.61
CA GLU A 179 25.67 1.08 -5.84
C GLU A 179 26.69 2.04 -5.19
N LYS A 180 26.57 3.35 -5.46
CA LYS A 180 27.45 4.37 -4.88
C LYS A 180 27.38 4.41 -3.35
N ILE A 181 26.20 4.19 -2.76
CA ILE A 181 26.04 4.08 -1.32
C ILE A 181 26.73 2.83 -0.78
N MET A 182 26.59 1.68 -1.46
CA MET A 182 27.24 0.43 -1.05
C MET A 182 28.75 0.47 -1.20
N GLU A 183 29.29 1.18 -2.19
CA GLU A 183 30.71 1.45 -2.34
C GLU A 183 31.29 2.22 -1.13
N SER A 184 30.48 3.08 -0.51
CA SER A 184 30.85 3.77 0.74
C SER A 184 30.75 2.91 2.01
N GLY A 185 30.49 1.60 1.89
CA GLY A 185 30.36 0.65 3.00
C GLY A 185 29.00 0.66 3.70
N LYS A 186 28.05 1.50 3.25
CA LYS A 186 26.71 1.61 3.82
C LYS A 186 25.74 0.63 3.19
N GLY A 187 24.58 0.43 3.84
CA GLY A 187 23.53 -0.45 3.34
C GLY A 187 22.34 0.30 2.76
N VAL A 188 21.50 -0.42 2.02
CA VAL A 188 20.35 0.13 1.27
C VAL A 188 19.10 -0.69 1.53
N ILE A 189 17.96 -0.02 1.66
CA ILE A 189 16.63 -0.64 1.61
C ILE A 189 15.94 -0.19 0.33
N TYR A 190 15.53 -1.15 -0.50
CA TYR A 190 14.80 -0.92 -1.73
C TYR A 190 13.39 -1.52 -1.63
N LEU A 191 12.39 -0.66 -1.44
CA LEU A 191 10.99 -1.04 -1.35
C LEU A 191 10.36 -1.05 -2.74
N VAL A 192 9.69 -2.14 -3.05
CA VAL A 192 8.88 -2.29 -4.26
C VAL A 192 7.45 -2.70 -3.88
N PRO A 193 6.41 -2.37 -4.67
CA PRO A 193 5.06 -2.86 -4.42
C PRO A 193 5.02 -4.39 -4.36
N GLU A 194 4.14 -4.97 -3.55
CA GLU A 194 4.06 -6.42 -3.38
C GLU A 194 3.91 -7.17 -4.71
N ILE A 195 3.11 -6.62 -5.64
CA ILE A 195 2.94 -7.14 -7.00
C ILE A 195 4.19 -6.90 -7.88
N GLY A 196 4.93 -5.81 -7.59
CA GLY A 196 6.17 -5.46 -8.30
C GLY A 196 7.36 -6.35 -7.91
N LEU A 197 7.27 -7.09 -6.78
CA LEU A 197 8.31 -8.00 -6.33
C LEU A 197 8.27 -9.33 -7.13
N THR A 198 8.38 -9.20 -8.44
CA THR A 198 8.47 -10.35 -9.34
C THR A 198 9.88 -10.97 -9.24
N PRO A 199 10.03 -12.27 -9.54
CA PRO A 199 11.35 -12.90 -9.64
C PRO A 199 12.32 -12.12 -10.53
N GLN A 200 11.81 -11.38 -11.51
CA GLN A 200 12.62 -10.58 -12.43
C GLN A 200 13.26 -9.36 -11.77
N VAL A 201 12.53 -8.64 -10.91
CA VAL A 201 13.10 -7.49 -10.18
C VAL A 201 14.16 -8.00 -9.21
N VAL A 202 13.88 -9.08 -8.49
CA VAL A 202 14.84 -9.71 -7.58
C VAL A 202 16.09 -10.15 -8.35
N LYS A 203 15.94 -10.88 -9.47
CA LYS A 203 17.05 -11.31 -10.33
C LYS A 203 17.85 -10.12 -10.87
N ALA A 204 17.21 -9.03 -11.29
CA ALA A 204 17.90 -7.85 -11.79
C ALA A 204 18.80 -7.20 -10.71
N VAL A 205 18.29 -7.14 -9.47
CA VAL A 205 19.08 -6.63 -8.34
C VAL A 205 20.21 -7.60 -7.99
N GLN A 206 19.93 -8.91 -7.98
CA GLN A 206 20.92 -9.96 -7.68
C GLN A 206 22.05 -9.99 -8.73
N LYS A 207 21.73 -9.84 -10.01
CA LYS A 207 22.76 -9.74 -11.08
C LYS A 207 23.72 -8.58 -10.85
N ARG A 208 23.28 -7.48 -10.23
CA ARG A 208 24.11 -6.30 -9.98
C ARG A 208 24.88 -6.39 -8.67
N PHE A 209 24.27 -6.93 -7.62
CA PHE A 209 24.81 -6.86 -6.26
C PHE A 209 25.22 -8.24 -5.67
N GLY A 210 24.97 -9.32 -6.41
CA GLY A 210 25.39 -10.68 -6.03
C GLY A 210 24.80 -11.17 -4.71
N SER A 211 25.64 -11.82 -3.92
CA SER A 211 25.28 -12.41 -2.61
C SER A 211 24.92 -11.40 -1.53
N THR A 212 25.23 -10.12 -1.75
CA THR A 212 24.92 -9.05 -0.76
C THR A 212 23.44 -8.67 -0.73
N VAL A 213 22.59 -9.32 -1.54
CA VAL A 213 21.14 -9.06 -1.60
C VAL A 213 20.40 -9.93 -0.60
N ALA A 214 19.55 -9.33 0.21
CA ALA A 214 18.50 -10.00 0.99
C ALA A 214 17.12 -9.69 0.42
N VAL A 215 16.19 -10.66 0.49
CA VAL A 215 14.81 -10.51 -0.01
C VAL A 215 13.82 -10.68 1.12
N LEU A 216 12.91 -9.70 1.31
CA LEU A 216 11.90 -9.73 2.36
C LEU A 216 10.50 -9.48 1.78
N HIS A 217 9.65 -10.53 1.74
CA HIS A 217 8.25 -10.42 1.30
C HIS A 217 7.32 -11.45 1.95
N SER A 218 6.02 -11.27 1.79
CA SER A 218 4.96 -12.09 2.41
C SER A 218 4.95 -13.55 1.91
N ALA A 219 5.42 -13.81 0.70
CA ALA A 219 5.45 -15.16 0.14
C ALA A 219 6.53 -16.08 0.77
N LEU A 220 7.54 -15.53 1.45
CA LEU A 220 8.53 -16.30 2.19
C LEU A 220 7.91 -16.91 3.45
N THR A 221 8.36 -18.13 3.80
CA THR A 221 8.02 -18.72 5.07
C THR A 221 8.58 -17.90 6.24
N PRO A 222 8.02 -18.01 7.45
CA PRO A 222 8.59 -17.35 8.63
C PRO A 222 10.06 -17.70 8.88
N SER A 223 10.46 -18.96 8.61
CA SER A 223 11.83 -19.43 8.77
C SER A 223 12.80 -18.83 7.74
N GLN A 224 12.38 -18.72 6.48
CA GLN A 224 13.15 -18.05 5.43
C GLN A 224 13.34 -16.56 5.74
N ARG A 225 12.26 -15.88 6.17
CA ARG A 225 12.38 -14.48 6.60
C ARG A 225 13.33 -14.29 7.77
N LEU A 226 13.37 -15.22 8.71
CA LEU A 226 14.32 -15.17 9.83
C LEU A 226 15.76 -15.36 9.35
N GLY A 227 16.02 -16.27 8.40
CA GLY A 227 17.34 -16.45 7.78
C GLY A 227 17.83 -15.15 7.13
N GLU A 228 16.99 -14.54 6.26
CA GLU A 228 17.35 -13.24 5.65
C GLU A 228 17.55 -12.13 6.68
N TRP A 229 16.73 -12.07 7.73
CA TRP A 229 16.89 -11.11 8.82
C TRP A 229 18.24 -11.21 9.51
N LYS A 230 18.72 -12.42 9.76
CA LYS A 230 20.03 -12.65 10.38
C LYS A 230 21.18 -12.33 9.43
N ARG A 231 21.07 -12.65 8.13
CA ARG A 231 22.04 -12.25 7.11
C ARG A 231 22.18 -10.72 7.02
N ILE A 232 21.09 -9.97 7.22
CA ILE A 232 21.13 -8.51 7.29
C ILE A 232 21.84 -8.04 8.56
N LEU A 233 21.51 -8.61 9.71
CA LEU A 233 22.14 -8.26 11.00
C LEU A 233 23.65 -8.55 11.01
N SER A 234 24.09 -9.67 10.39
CA SER A 234 25.52 -10.05 10.28
C SER A 234 26.30 -9.26 9.22
N ARG A 235 25.63 -8.40 8.44
CA ARG A 235 26.17 -7.64 7.30
C ARG A 235 26.55 -8.52 6.08
N GLU A 236 26.20 -9.77 6.04
CA GLU A 236 26.33 -10.59 4.83
C GLU A 236 25.49 -10.01 3.68
N ALA A 237 24.28 -9.54 4.02
CA ALA A 237 23.45 -8.80 3.10
C ALA A 237 23.43 -7.32 3.46
N ARG A 238 23.72 -6.45 2.46
CA ARG A 238 23.78 -5.00 2.62
C ARG A 238 22.73 -4.25 1.79
N ILE A 239 22.12 -4.90 0.81
CA ILE A 239 20.95 -4.36 0.10
C ILE A 239 19.76 -5.26 0.34
N VAL A 240 18.67 -4.67 0.83
CA VAL A 240 17.43 -5.38 1.13
C VAL A 240 16.38 -4.98 0.12
N VAL A 241 15.89 -5.94 -0.67
CA VAL A 241 14.78 -5.75 -1.59
C VAL A 241 13.52 -6.36 -0.98
N GLY A 242 12.44 -5.60 -0.92
CA GLY A 242 11.25 -6.18 -0.36
C GLY A 242 9.98 -5.33 -0.51
N ALA A 243 8.88 -5.93 -0.08
CA ALA A 243 7.60 -5.24 0.02
C ALA A 243 7.57 -4.31 1.25
N ARG A 244 6.41 -3.76 1.54
CA ARG A 244 6.16 -2.82 2.65
C ARG A 244 6.93 -3.13 3.94
N SER A 245 6.93 -4.38 4.41
CA SER A 245 7.56 -4.76 5.68
C SER A 245 9.09 -4.68 5.68
N ALA A 246 9.73 -4.69 4.51
CA ALA A 246 11.18 -4.53 4.39
C ALA A 246 11.68 -3.16 4.88
N VAL A 247 10.77 -2.19 5.06
CA VAL A 247 11.10 -0.90 5.69
C VAL A 247 11.67 -1.04 7.11
N PHE A 248 11.42 -2.16 7.78
CA PHE A 248 11.93 -2.47 9.12
C PHE A 248 13.24 -3.27 9.11
N ALA A 249 13.78 -3.61 7.95
CA ALA A 249 15.03 -4.37 7.88
C ALA A 249 16.13 -3.73 8.74
N PRO A 250 16.79 -4.51 9.60
CA PRO A 250 17.81 -3.99 10.55
C PRO A 250 19.15 -3.83 9.87
N VAL A 251 19.18 -3.02 8.81
CA VAL A 251 20.38 -2.77 7.99
C VAL A 251 21.39 -1.95 8.79
N PRO A 252 22.55 -2.52 9.18
CA PRO A 252 23.58 -1.77 9.87
C PRO A 252 24.17 -0.69 8.97
N GLN A 253 24.40 0.51 9.52
CA GLN A 253 24.90 1.66 8.73
C GLN A 253 24.04 1.94 7.50
N LEU A 254 22.72 1.99 7.69
CA LEU A 254 21.78 2.36 6.62
C LEU A 254 22.19 3.68 5.96
N GLY A 255 22.28 3.71 4.63
CA GLY A 255 22.74 4.87 3.86
C GLY A 255 21.71 5.42 2.89
N LEU A 256 20.71 4.61 2.51
CA LEU A 256 19.68 5.02 1.53
C LEU A 256 18.42 4.17 1.70
N ILE A 257 17.25 4.80 1.59
CA ILE A 257 15.98 4.10 1.39
C ILE A 257 15.40 4.52 0.03
N ILE A 258 14.96 3.54 -0.75
CA ILE A 258 14.31 3.73 -2.06
C ILE A 258 12.87 3.20 -1.97
N ILE A 259 11.92 3.95 -2.52
CA ILE A 259 10.51 3.52 -2.65
C ILE A 259 10.10 3.65 -4.12
N ASP A 260 10.00 2.54 -4.81
CA ASP A 260 9.49 2.50 -6.18
C ASP A 260 7.97 2.48 -6.20
N GLU A 261 7.36 3.12 -7.22
CA GLU A 261 5.90 3.28 -7.36
C GLU A 261 5.24 3.76 -6.05
N GLU A 262 5.74 4.88 -5.51
CA GLU A 262 5.37 5.44 -4.20
C GLU A 262 3.87 5.57 -3.95
N HIS A 263 3.10 5.82 -5.02
CA HIS A 263 1.64 5.97 -4.96
C HIS A 263 0.89 4.66 -4.64
N ASP A 264 1.60 3.51 -4.62
CA ASP A 264 0.95 2.22 -4.45
C ASP A 264 0.33 2.06 -3.07
N SER A 265 -0.97 1.71 -3.04
CA SER A 265 -1.71 1.54 -1.79
C SER A 265 -1.22 0.35 -0.93
N SER A 266 -0.44 -0.59 -1.50
CA SER A 266 0.13 -1.72 -0.75
C SER A 266 1.17 -1.30 0.29
N TYR A 267 1.71 -0.08 0.19
CA TYR A 267 2.59 0.49 1.20
C TYR A 267 1.88 0.85 2.51
N LYS A 268 0.55 0.87 2.54
CA LYS A 268 -0.26 0.97 3.75
C LYS A 268 -0.61 -0.41 4.28
N SER A 269 -0.44 -0.66 5.58
CA SER A 269 -0.86 -1.91 6.21
C SER A 269 -2.38 -2.00 6.30
N GLY A 270 -2.95 -3.13 5.90
CA GLY A 270 -4.38 -3.44 6.04
C GLY A 270 -4.78 -3.94 7.43
N SER A 271 -3.82 -4.31 8.28
CA SER A 271 -4.02 -4.79 9.64
C SER A 271 -3.28 -3.92 10.66
N SER A 272 -3.67 -4.00 11.94
CA SER A 272 -2.96 -3.32 13.04
C SER A 272 -1.52 -3.84 13.20
N PRO A 273 -0.58 -2.90 13.40
CA PRO A 273 -0.67 -1.46 13.23
C PRO A 273 -0.84 -1.09 11.74
N ARG A 274 -1.78 -0.18 11.44
CA ARG A 274 -2.04 0.27 10.06
C ARG A 274 -1.01 1.32 9.61
N TYR A 275 0.28 0.95 9.65
CA TYR A 275 1.37 1.84 9.28
C TYR A 275 1.48 2.05 7.76
N HIS A 276 2.11 3.14 7.36
CA HIS A 276 2.49 3.43 5.98
C HIS A 276 4.00 3.41 5.83
N ALA A 277 4.54 2.56 4.93
CA ALA A 277 5.99 2.39 4.77
C ALA A 277 6.70 3.70 4.44
N ARG A 278 6.09 4.61 3.64
CA ARG A 278 6.64 5.94 3.36
C ARG A 278 6.87 6.75 4.64
N GLN A 279 5.92 6.75 5.57
CA GLN A 279 6.06 7.50 6.84
C GLN A 279 7.19 6.93 7.70
N ILE A 280 7.29 5.61 7.77
CA ILE A 280 8.38 4.94 8.49
C ILE A 280 9.73 5.22 7.83
N ALA A 281 9.81 5.15 6.50
CA ALA A 281 11.02 5.47 5.74
C ALA A 281 11.45 6.93 5.97
N MET A 282 10.51 7.89 5.91
CA MET A 282 10.79 9.31 6.19
C MET A 282 11.33 9.51 7.60
N LEU A 283 10.77 8.82 8.60
CA LEU A 283 11.25 8.89 9.99
C LEU A 283 12.67 8.32 10.10
N ARG A 284 12.93 7.12 9.53
CA ARG A 284 14.26 6.50 9.54
C ARG A 284 15.29 7.39 8.85
N CYS A 285 14.96 7.93 7.69
CA CYS A 285 15.86 8.82 6.95
C CYS A 285 16.18 10.11 7.70
N ARG A 286 15.19 10.71 8.38
CA ARG A 286 15.42 11.88 9.24
C ARG A 286 16.35 11.56 10.40
N ARG A 287 16.09 10.46 11.14
CA ARG A 287 16.89 10.06 12.31
C ARG A 287 18.33 9.73 11.94
N ASN A 288 18.53 9.01 10.85
CA ASN A 288 19.85 8.60 10.39
C ASN A 288 20.57 9.65 9.50
N SER A 289 19.92 10.78 9.19
CA SER A 289 20.42 11.81 8.28
C SER A 289 20.85 11.28 6.92
N ILE A 290 20.01 10.42 6.33
CA ILE A 290 20.25 9.78 5.03
C ILE A 290 19.15 10.14 4.01
N PRO A 291 19.41 10.05 2.70
CA PRO A 291 18.41 10.31 1.67
C PRO A 291 17.31 9.23 1.62
N LEU A 292 16.09 9.68 1.35
CA LEU A 292 14.96 8.89 0.88
C LEU A 292 14.70 9.26 -0.57
N VAL A 293 14.68 8.28 -1.44
CA VAL A 293 14.30 8.46 -2.85
C VAL A 293 13.00 7.73 -3.13
N MET A 294 11.98 8.47 -3.50
CA MET A 294 10.70 7.94 -3.94
C MET A 294 10.59 8.09 -5.46
N GLY A 295 9.83 7.24 -6.12
CA GLY A 295 9.63 7.44 -7.55
C GLY A 295 8.34 6.85 -8.08
N SER A 296 7.79 7.50 -9.08
CA SER A 296 6.64 7.03 -9.85
C SER A 296 6.44 7.87 -11.13
N ALA A 297 5.65 7.32 -12.05
CA ALA A 297 5.08 8.07 -13.16
C ALA A 297 3.81 8.84 -12.76
N THR A 298 3.16 8.42 -11.69
CA THR A 298 1.90 8.95 -11.16
C THR A 298 2.04 9.17 -9.65
N PRO A 299 2.72 10.23 -9.20
CA PRO A 299 2.89 10.55 -7.78
C PRO A 299 1.56 10.61 -7.04
N SER A 300 1.56 10.30 -5.73
CA SER A 300 0.40 10.63 -4.90
C SER A 300 0.19 12.15 -4.87
N VAL A 301 -1.06 12.61 -4.71
CA VAL A 301 -1.36 14.05 -4.67
C VAL A 301 -0.63 14.72 -3.51
N GLU A 302 -0.43 14.03 -2.40
CA GLU A 302 0.37 14.50 -1.26
C GLU A 302 1.85 14.68 -1.62
N SER A 303 2.43 13.72 -2.36
CA SER A 303 3.83 13.83 -2.81
C SER A 303 3.97 14.91 -3.87
N TRP A 304 3.00 15.06 -4.77
CA TRP A 304 2.97 16.15 -5.75
C TRP A 304 2.96 17.53 -5.07
N HIS A 305 2.06 17.72 -4.10
CA HIS A 305 2.02 18.94 -3.31
C HIS A 305 3.34 19.22 -2.57
N SER A 306 3.97 18.18 -2.02
CA SER A 306 5.25 18.29 -1.32
C SER A 306 6.41 18.62 -2.28
N MET A 307 6.36 18.21 -3.53
CA MET A 307 7.30 18.64 -4.57
C MET A 307 7.10 20.11 -4.96
N GLN A 308 5.84 20.56 -5.06
CA GLN A 308 5.53 21.96 -5.41
C GLN A 308 5.96 22.95 -4.32
N ASN A 309 5.82 22.60 -3.03
CA ASN A 309 6.22 23.45 -1.93
C ASN A 309 7.69 23.30 -1.50
N GLY A 310 8.49 22.52 -2.24
CA GLY A 310 9.92 22.32 -1.99
C GLY A 310 10.27 21.39 -0.83
N SER A 311 9.28 20.77 -0.16
CA SER A 311 9.55 19.81 0.94
C SER A 311 10.16 18.48 0.44
N ILE A 312 10.04 18.21 -0.86
CA ILE A 312 10.63 17.08 -1.55
C ILE A 312 11.27 17.61 -2.85
N ILE A 313 12.54 17.30 -3.08
CA ILE A 313 13.24 17.69 -4.30
C ILE A 313 12.80 16.81 -5.46
N ARG A 314 12.29 17.43 -6.53
CA ARG A 314 11.86 16.75 -7.75
C ARG A 314 13.04 16.59 -8.70
N HIS A 315 13.31 15.34 -9.12
CA HIS A 315 14.16 14.99 -10.25
C HIS A 315 13.28 14.46 -11.38
N THR A 316 13.44 14.97 -12.60
CA THR A 316 12.53 14.62 -13.70
C THR A 316 13.29 13.87 -14.79
N LEU A 317 12.71 12.74 -15.25
CA LEU A 317 13.19 11.99 -16.42
C LEU A 317 12.13 12.10 -17.52
N THR A 318 12.44 12.85 -18.57
CA THR A 318 11.49 13.14 -19.66
C THR A 318 11.54 12.13 -20.79
N LYS A 319 12.72 11.54 -21.05
CA LYS A 319 12.97 10.67 -22.19
C LYS A 319 12.62 9.21 -21.90
N ARG A 320 11.94 8.54 -22.84
CA ARG A 320 11.80 7.07 -22.83
C ARG A 320 13.07 6.44 -23.42
N LEU A 321 13.62 5.44 -22.72
CA LEU A 321 14.85 4.74 -23.15
C LEU A 321 14.57 3.44 -23.90
N ALA A 322 13.34 2.93 -23.88
CA ALA A 322 12.98 1.62 -24.45
C ALA A 322 12.67 1.64 -25.96
N GLY A 323 12.94 2.74 -26.68
CA GLY A 323 12.78 2.83 -28.13
C GLY A 323 11.33 2.92 -28.65
N GLY A 324 10.33 2.79 -27.81
CA GLY A 324 8.94 2.89 -28.21
C GLY A 324 8.41 4.33 -28.22
N GLU A 325 7.38 4.56 -29.03
CA GLU A 325 6.67 5.84 -29.10
C GLU A 325 5.60 5.96 -27.99
N LYS A 326 5.17 7.20 -27.72
CA LYS A 326 3.98 7.39 -26.88
C LYS A 326 2.77 6.76 -27.58
N PRO A 327 1.99 5.90 -26.92
CA PRO A 327 0.84 5.30 -27.56
C PRO A 327 -0.23 6.35 -27.88
N LYS A 328 -0.97 6.12 -28.95
CA LYS A 328 -2.16 6.92 -29.25
C LYS A 328 -3.27 6.54 -28.28
N ILE A 329 -3.70 7.48 -27.46
CA ILE A 329 -4.80 7.28 -26.51
C ILE A 329 -6.08 7.86 -27.10
N SER A 330 -7.14 7.08 -27.13
CA SER A 330 -8.48 7.52 -27.53
C SER A 330 -9.50 7.18 -26.45
N CYS A 331 -10.50 8.05 -26.28
CA CYS A 331 -11.61 7.81 -25.37
C CYS A 331 -12.89 7.56 -26.17
N VAL A 332 -13.62 6.51 -25.81
CA VAL A 332 -14.91 6.16 -26.41
C VAL A 332 -16.01 6.47 -25.40
N ASN A 333 -17.01 7.26 -25.83
CA ASN A 333 -18.18 7.54 -25.03
C ASN A 333 -19.20 6.41 -25.17
N LEU A 334 -19.32 5.55 -24.18
CA LEU A 334 -20.24 4.42 -24.16
C LEU A 334 -21.72 4.85 -24.20
N SER A 335 -22.05 6.09 -23.83
CA SER A 335 -23.42 6.61 -23.94
C SER A 335 -23.88 6.80 -25.40
N LEU A 336 -22.94 6.87 -26.35
CA LEU A 336 -23.20 7.04 -27.77
C LEU A 336 -23.17 5.72 -28.54
N GLU A 337 -22.74 4.61 -27.93
CA GLU A 337 -22.74 3.30 -28.57
C GLU A 337 -24.17 2.80 -28.83
N ALA A 338 -24.38 2.14 -29.96
CA ALA A 338 -25.68 1.62 -30.34
C ALA A 338 -26.15 0.46 -29.46
N ASP A 339 -25.23 -0.44 -29.12
CA ASP A 339 -25.45 -1.56 -28.20
C ASP A 339 -25.21 -1.12 -26.76
N LYS A 340 -26.28 -0.88 -26.02
CA LYS A 340 -26.21 -0.44 -24.60
C LYS A 340 -25.91 -1.56 -23.62
N GLU A 341 -26.06 -2.81 -24.02
CA GLU A 341 -25.80 -3.97 -23.17
C GLU A 341 -24.34 -4.44 -23.28
N SER A 342 -23.65 -4.09 -24.38
CA SER A 342 -22.25 -4.44 -24.59
C SER A 342 -21.32 -3.59 -23.73
N CYS A 343 -20.40 -4.26 -23.06
CA CYS A 343 -19.28 -3.59 -22.34
C CYS A 343 -18.06 -3.35 -23.25
N ILE A 344 -18.04 -3.92 -24.47
CA ILE A 344 -16.97 -3.77 -25.47
C ILE A 344 -17.48 -2.95 -26.64
N SER A 345 -17.10 -1.69 -26.70
CA SER A 345 -17.49 -0.77 -27.77
C SER A 345 -17.00 -1.22 -29.14
N LYS A 346 -17.69 -0.78 -30.20
CA LYS A 346 -17.31 -1.12 -31.57
C LYS A 346 -15.86 -0.70 -31.92
N PRO A 347 -15.35 0.50 -31.53
CA PRO A 347 -13.97 0.87 -31.73
C PRO A 347 -12.99 -0.07 -31.02
N LEU A 348 -13.26 -0.47 -29.76
CA LEU A 348 -12.41 -1.40 -29.03
C LEU A 348 -12.44 -2.79 -29.69
N GLN A 349 -13.59 -3.28 -30.10
CA GLN A 349 -13.74 -4.55 -30.83
C GLN A 349 -12.89 -4.56 -32.11
N ASN A 350 -12.92 -3.49 -32.91
CA ASN A 350 -12.14 -3.37 -34.15
C ASN A 350 -10.63 -3.41 -33.89
N GLU A 351 -10.15 -2.74 -32.84
CA GLU A 351 -8.74 -2.72 -32.50
C GLU A 351 -8.26 -4.06 -31.91
N ILE A 352 -9.11 -4.78 -31.15
CA ILE A 352 -8.80 -6.15 -30.72
C ILE A 352 -8.65 -7.06 -31.94
N GLN A 353 -9.59 -6.98 -32.90
CA GLN A 353 -9.53 -7.78 -34.12
C GLN A 353 -8.28 -7.46 -34.95
N SER A 354 -7.88 -6.18 -35.05
CA SER A 354 -6.61 -5.76 -35.69
C SER A 354 -5.39 -6.34 -34.99
N ALA A 355 -5.36 -6.30 -33.65
CA ALA A 355 -4.25 -6.87 -32.89
C ALA A 355 -4.14 -8.39 -33.10
N LEU A 356 -5.27 -9.10 -33.08
CA LEU A 356 -5.32 -10.56 -33.32
C LEU A 356 -4.84 -10.92 -34.73
N SER A 357 -5.28 -10.18 -35.78
CA SER A 357 -4.87 -10.42 -37.16
C SER A 357 -3.34 -10.24 -37.36
N GLU A 358 -2.71 -9.36 -36.57
CA GLU A 358 -1.27 -9.13 -36.56
C GLU A 358 -0.50 -10.06 -35.60
N LYS A 359 -1.19 -11.03 -34.99
CA LYS A 359 -0.63 -11.92 -33.95
C LYS A 359 0.01 -11.14 -32.79
N LYS A 360 -0.60 -10.02 -32.44
CA LYS A 360 -0.21 -9.17 -31.32
C LYS A 360 -1.18 -9.34 -30.14
N GLN A 361 -0.71 -9.00 -28.97
CA GLN A 361 -1.44 -9.21 -27.72
C GLN A 361 -2.24 -7.97 -27.32
N THR A 362 -3.33 -8.22 -26.61
CA THR A 362 -4.22 -7.21 -26.03
C THR A 362 -4.32 -7.40 -24.51
N ILE A 363 -4.32 -6.29 -23.76
CA ILE A 363 -4.67 -6.31 -22.32
C ILE A 363 -5.92 -5.46 -22.12
N LEU A 364 -6.92 -6.02 -21.47
CA LEU A 364 -8.14 -5.32 -21.07
C LEU A 364 -8.15 -5.13 -19.55
N PHE A 365 -8.10 -3.87 -19.15
CA PHE A 365 -8.10 -3.48 -17.75
C PHE A 365 -9.51 -3.24 -17.24
N LEU A 366 -9.78 -3.86 -16.11
CA LEU A 366 -11.02 -3.72 -15.37
C LEU A 366 -10.71 -3.07 -14.05
N ASN A 367 -11.30 -1.93 -13.78
CA ASN A 367 -11.09 -1.25 -12.51
C ASN A 367 -12.10 -1.79 -11.48
N ARG A 368 -11.79 -2.98 -10.89
CA ARG A 368 -12.69 -3.62 -9.95
C ARG A 368 -12.10 -3.70 -8.55
N ARG A 369 -12.73 -2.98 -7.61
CA ARG A 369 -12.93 -3.42 -6.22
C ARG A 369 -14.26 -2.87 -5.72
N GLY A 370 -15.21 -3.78 -5.40
CA GLY A 370 -16.47 -3.49 -4.73
C GLY A 370 -17.64 -3.23 -5.69
N PHE A 371 -18.69 -4.04 -5.58
CA PHE A 371 -20.02 -3.74 -6.11
C PHE A 371 -20.63 -2.65 -5.22
N THR A 372 -20.42 -1.40 -5.54
CA THR A 372 -21.27 -0.34 -4.98
C THR A 372 -22.36 -0.05 -5.97
N HIS A 373 -23.59 -0.28 -5.55
CA HIS A 373 -24.76 0.17 -6.30
C HIS A 373 -24.82 1.70 -6.16
N PHE A 374 -24.61 2.42 -7.23
CA PHE A 374 -24.71 3.88 -7.24
C PHE A 374 -25.78 4.31 -8.26
N PHE A 375 -26.34 5.50 -8.02
CA PHE A 375 -27.31 6.09 -8.94
C PHE A 375 -26.59 6.65 -10.17
N ARG A 376 -27.00 6.20 -11.35
CA ARG A 376 -26.51 6.71 -12.62
C ARG A 376 -27.66 6.88 -13.63
N CYS A 377 -27.61 7.97 -14.37
CA CYS A 377 -28.45 8.16 -15.53
C CYS A 377 -27.75 7.60 -16.78
N SER A 378 -28.35 6.65 -17.49
CA SER A 378 -27.80 6.06 -18.71
C SER A 378 -27.83 7.06 -19.88
N SER A 379 -28.75 8.04 -19.87
CA SER A 379 -28.89 9.02 -20.94
C SER A 379 -27.86 10.14 -20.90
N CYS A 380 -27.47 10.66 -19.70
CA CYS A 380 -26.57 11.81 -19.61
C CYS A 380 -25.35 11.58 -18.71
N GLY A 381 -25.16 10.36 -18.16
CA GLY A 381 -24.06 10.03 -17.28
C GLY A 381 -24.10 10.68 -15.89
N TYR A 382 -25.21 11.37 -15.53
CA TYR A 382 -25.32 12.06 -14.24
C TYR A 382 -25.24 11.09 -13.06
N GLU A 383 -24.48 11.48 -12.05
CA GLU A 383 -24.32 10.78 -10.80
C GLU A 383 -24.77 11.63 -9.63
N LEU A 384 -25.39 10.99 -8.63
CA LEU A 384 -25.80 11.68 -7.44
C LEU A 384 -24.66 11.71 -6.43
N LYS A 385 -24.23 12.93 -6.07
CA LYS A 385 -23.21 13.19 -5.06
C LYS A 385 -23.81 13.70 -3.76
N CYS A 386 -23.15 13.40 -2.65
CA CYS A 386 -23.51 13.94 -1.35
C CYS A 386 -23.30 15.48 -1.35
N LYS A 387 -24.31 16.23 -0.96
CA LYS A 387 -24.24 17.70 -0.88
C LYS A 387 -23.23 18.23 0.14
N ASN A 388 -22.90 17.41 1.17
CA ASN A 388 -21.98 17.80 2.24
C ASN A 388 -20.54 17.37 1.98
N CYS A 389 -20.31 16.27 1.23
CA CYS A 389 -19.00 15.63 1.10
C CYS A 389 -18.51 15.53 -0.35
N SER A 390 -19.37 15.83 -1.33
CA SER A 390 -19.08 15.75 -2.78
C SER A 390 -18.60 14.36 -3.27
N VAL A 391 -18.74 13.31 -2.46
CA VAL A 391 -18.51 11.92 -2.87
C VAL A 391 -19.78 11.28 -3.40
N SER A 392 -19.66 10.26 -4.27
CA SER A 392 -20.80 9.52 -4.79
C SER A 392 -21.59 8.87 -3.67
N MET A 393 -22.93 8.87 -3.80
CA MET A 393 -23.83 8.23 -2.84
C MET A 393 -24.07 6.78 -3.22
N THR A 394 -24.05 5.89 -2.23
CA THR A 394 -24.29 4.46 -2.41
C THR A 394 -25.78 4.14 -2.25
N TYR A 395 -26.32 3.33 -3.17
CA TYR A 395 -27.70 2.86 -3.09
C TYR A 395 -27.80 1.57 -2.28
N HIS A 396 -28.56 1.62 -1.20
CA HIS A 396 -28.88 0.50 -0.32
C HIS A 396 -30.21 -0.11 -0.73
N LYS A 397 -30.15 -1.23 -1.43
CA LYS A 397 -31.36 -1.89 -1.99
C LYS A 397 -32.32 -2.33 -0.90
N SER A 398 -31.84 -2.81 0.25
CA SER A 398 -32.66 -3.27 1.37
C SER A 398 -33.50 -2.17 2.00
N GLU A 399 -32.99 -0.94 2.01
CA GLU A 399 -33.64 0.23 2.61
C GLU A 399 -34.31 1.13 1.56
N ASN A 400 -34.10 0.85 0.27
CA ASN A 400 -34.48 1.71 -0.85
C ASN A 400 -34.06 3.18 -0.64
N ARG A 401 -32.79 3.41 -0.25
CA ARG A 401 -32.24 4.73 0.02
C ARG A 401 -30.81 4.89 -0.54
N LEU A 402 -30.50 6.13 -0.90
CA LEU A 402 -29.12 6.53 -1.21
C LEU A 402 -28.50 7.11 0.07
N ARG A 403 -27.28 6.69 0.41
CA ARG A 403 -26.58 7.09 1.64
C ARG A 403 -25.14 7.52 1.37
N CYS A 404 -24.70 8.55 2.07
CA CYS A 404 -23.30 8.97 2.10
C CYS A 404 -22.56 8.26 3.24
N HIS A 405 -21.55 7.46 2.91
CA HIS A 405 -20.75 6.74 3.92
C HIS A 405 -19.72 7.60 4.67
N TYR A 406 -19.65 8.91 4.38
CA TYR A 406 -18.81 9.85 5.14
C TYR A 406 -19.58 10.52 6.28
N CYS A 407 -20.74 11.09 5.98
CA CYS A 407 -21.50 11.90 6.95
C CYS A 407 -22.86 11.29 7.32
N GLY A 408 -23.25 10.14 6.74
CA GLY A 408 -24.53 9.50 7.01
C GLY A 408 -25.73 10.17 6.30
N TYR A 409 -25.51 11.26 5.52
CA TYR A 409 -26.62 11.90 4.78
C TYR A 409 -27.33 10.91 3.88
N SER A 410 -28.67 10.85 3.97
CA SER A 410 -29.49 9.89 3.24
C SER A 410 -30.67 10.58 2.57
N LEU A 411 -31.06 10.08 1.38
CA LEU A 411 -32.25 10.53 0.66
C LEU A 411 -32.90 9.36 -0.11
N PRO A 412 -34.21 9.44 -0.45
CA PRO A 412 -34.84 8.45 -1.31
C PRO A 412 -34.25 8.51 -2.72
N PRO A 413 -34.24 7.39 -3.47
CA PRO A 413 -33.74 7.37 -4.83
C PRO A 413 -34.64 8.25 -5.72
N PRO A 414 -34.07 9.12 -6.58
CA PRO A 414 -34.83 9.89 -7.54
C PRO A 414 -35.58 8.98 -8.52
N GLN A 415 -36.77 9.34 -8.91
CA GLN A 415 -37.56 8.60 -9.92
C GLN A 415 -37.16 8.97 -11.36
N GLN A 416 -36.51 10.13 -11.52
CA GLN A 416 -35.99 10.63 -12.78
C GLN A 416 -34.66 11.31 -12.58
N CYS A 417 -33.88 11.43 -13.62
CA CYS A 417 -32.57 12.09 -13.55
C CYS A 417 -32.71 13.57 -13.17
N PRO A 418 -32.07 14.03 -12.06
CA PRO A 418 -32.16 15.44 -11.66
C PRO A 418 -31.53 16.43 -12.68
N LYS A 419 -30.66 15.91 -13.58
CA LYS A 419 -29.97 16.74 -14.58
C LYS A 419 -30.71 16.86 -15.90
N CYS A 420 -31.26 15.76 -16.44
CA CYS A 420 -31.83 15.72 -17.77
C CYS A 420 -33.30 15.25 -17.82
N GLY A 421 -33.91 14.90 -16.67
CA GLY A 421 -35.30 14.44 -16.60
C GLY A 421 -35.56 13.02 -17.12
N SER A 422 -34.54 12.32 -17.62
CA SER A 422 -34.70 10.96 -18.15
C SER A 422 -35.13 9.97 -17.07
N LEU A 423 -35.99 9.04 -17.42
CA LEU A 423 -36.42 7.90 -16.62
C LEU A 423 -35.43 6.72 -16.71
N ASP A 424 -34.46 6.78 -17.64
CA ASP A 424 -33.43 5.75 -17.83
C ASP A 424 -32.32 5.91 -16.77
N ILE A 425 -32.67 5.50 -15.57
CA ILE A 425 -31.78 5.52 -14.38
C ILE A 425 -31.51 4.10 -13.93
N GLY A 426 -30.26 3.81 -13.61
CA GLY A 426 -29.81 2.48 -13.21
C GLY A 426 -28.94 2.47 -11.95
N TYR A 427 -28.85 1.29 -11.34
CA TYR A 427 -28.07 1.03 -10.11
C TYR A 427 -27.12 -0.16 -10.27
N SER A 428 -26.52 -0.37 -11.44
CA SER A 428 -25.73 -1.56 -11.75
C SER A 428 -24.31 -1.28 -12.23
N GLY A 429 -23.42 -2.27 -12.06
CA GLY A 429 -22.09 -2.35 -12.66
C GLY A 429 -21.85 -3.75 -13.25
N PHE A 430 -21.02 -3.85 -14.30
CA PHE A 430 -20.66 -5.14 -14.93
C PHE A 430 -19.56 -5.86 -14.11
N GLY A 431 -19.71 -7.17 -13.88
CA GLY A 431 -18.69 -8.01 -13.27
C GLY A 431 -17.58 -8.44 -14.25
N THR A 432 -16.41 -8.83 -13.74
CA THR A 432 -15.30 -9.36 -14.56
C THR A 432 -15.69 -10.59 -15.36
N GLU A 433 -16.57 -11.43 -14.81
CA GLU A 433 -17.09 -12.63 -15.47
C GLU A 433 -17.95 -12.33 -16.67
N TYR A 434 -18.80 -11.29 -16.57
CA TYR A 434 -19.61 -10.82 -17.70
C TYR A 434 -18.73 -10.34 -18.86
N ILE A 435 -17.68 -9.56 -18.55
CA ILE A 435 -16.76 -9.05 -19.58
C ILE A 435 -15.95 -10.20 -20.20
N GLU A 436 -15.53 -11.19 -19.40
CA GLU A 436 -14.87 -12.39 -19.92
C GLU A 436 -15.77 -13.17 -20.88
N ALA A 437 -17.03 -13.38 -20.50
CA ALA A 437 -18.01 -14.08 -21.33
C ALA A 437 -18.25 -13.33 -22.66
N GLU A 438 -18.39 -12.01 -22.61
CA GLU A 438 -18.58 -11.19 -23.82
C GLU A 438 -17.35 -11.21 -24.73
N VAL A 439 -16.13 -11.10 -24.17
CA VAL A 439 -14.88 -11.18 -24.95
C VAL A 439 -14.77 -12.54 -25.64
N LYS A 440 -15.03 -13.64 -24.93
CA LYS A 440 -15.01 -15.00 -25.51
C LYS A 440 -16.09 -15.17 -26.60
N ALA A 441 -17.27 -14.60 -26.43
CA ALA A 441 -18.33 -14.67 -27.44
C ALA A 441 -17.99 -13.87 -28.71
N LYS A 442 -17.39 -12.67 -28.55
CA LYS A 442 -16.99 -11.83 -29.69
C LYS A 442 -15.74 -12.31 -30.40
N PHE A 443 -14.84 -13.03 -29.70
CA PHE A 443 -13.55 -13.51 -30.23
C PHE A 443 -13.34 -15.00 -29.90
N PRO A 444 -14.16 -15.92 -30.49
CA PRO A 444 -14.17 -17.33 -30.13
C PRO A 444 -12.84 -18.08 -30.41
N ASN A 445 -12.04 -17.57 -31.34
CA ASN A 445 -10.75 -18.14 -31.71
C ASN A 445 -9.58 -17.57 -30.87
N ALA A 446 -9.80 -16.57 -30.04
CA ALA A 446 -8.77 -15.96 -29.23
C ALA A 446 -8.60 -16.71 -27.89
N LYS A 447 -7.35 -16.95 -27.51
CA LYS A 447 -7.00 -17.51 -26.20
C LYS A 447 -7.04 -16.42 -25.14
N VAL A 448 -8.03 -16.50 -24.26
CA VAL A 448 -8.27 -15.48 -23.21
C VAL A 448 -7.83 -16.01 -21.86
N VAL A 449 -7.05 -15.20 -21.11
CA VAL A 449 -6.69 -15.47 -19.71
C VAL A 449 -7.22 -14.38 -18.81
N ARG A 450 -7.83 -14.76 -17.67
CA ARG A 450 -8.28 -13.83 -16.63
C ARG A 450 -7.35 -13.89 -15.42
N ILE A 451 -6.96 -12.71 -14.94
CA ILE A 451 -6.13 -12.52 -13.75
C ILE A 451 -6.81 -11.51 -12.82
N ASP A 452 -7.51 -12.02 -11.84
CA ASP A 452 -8.07 -11.26 -10.73
C ASP A 452 -7.94 -12.07 -9.42
N THR A 453 -8.31 -11.47 -8.28
CA THR A 453 -8.17 -12.12 -6.97
C THR A 453 -9.00 -13.41 -6.87
N ASP A 454 -10.14 -13.45 -7.59
CA ASP A 454 -11.09 -14.57 -7.51
C ASP A 454 -10.70 -15.72 -8.46
N SER A 455 -9.88 -15.43 -9.48
CA SER A 455 -9.40 -16.42 -10.47
C SER A 455 -8.09 -17.12 -10.11
N LEU A 456 -7.50 -16.77 -8.95
CA LEU A 456 -6.24 -17.34 -8.47
C LEU A 456 -6.52 -18.31 -7.31
N HIS A 457 -6.23 -19.61 -7.52
CA HIS A 457 -6.58 -20.68 -6.57
C HIS A 457 -5.39 -21.20 -5.77
N HIS A 458 -4.16 -21.06 -6.29
CA HIS A 458 -2.97 -21.54 -5.62
C HIS A 458 -1.80 -20.54 -5.68
N LYS A 459 -0.84 -20.73 -4.75
CA LYS A 459 0.37 -19.91 -4.67
C LYS A 459 1.25 -20.15 -5.91
N GLY A 460 1.59 -19.08 -6.63
CA GLY A 460 2.39 -19.15 -7.86
C GLY A 460 1.58 -19.01 -9.16
N GLU A 461 0.27 -19.29 -9.15
CA GLU A 461 -0.58 -19.24 -10.34
C GLU A 461 -0.57 -17.88 -11.06
N LEU A 462 -0.48 -16.79 -10.30
CA LEU A 462 -0.33 -15.46 -10.88
C LEU A 462 0.91 -15.39 -11.78
N GLN A 463 2.04 -15.89 -11.29
CA GLN A 463 3.30 -15.83 -12.04
C GLN A 463 3.26 -16.75 -13.26
N GLU A 464 2.70 -17.94 -13.13
CA GLU A 464 2.52 -18.89 -14.23
C GLU A 464 1.68 -18.28 -15.36
N LYS A 465 0.50 -17.72 -15.05
CA LYS A 465 -0.36 -17.06 -16.04
C LYS A 465 0.31 -15.87 -16.72
N LEU A 466 1.07 -15.06 -15.95
CA LEU A 466 1.81 -13.93 -16.49
C LEU A 466 2.96 -14.35 -17.41
N ASP A 467 3.66 -15.42 -17.06
CA ASP A 467 4.75 -15.96 -17.88
C ASP A 467 4.22 -16.62 -19.16
N SER A 468 3.09 -17.35 -19.08
CA SER A 468 2.40 -17.90 -20.25
C SER A 468 1.90 -16.79 -21.19
N PHE A 469 1.33 -15.71 -20.67
CA PHE A 469 0.94 -14.56 -21.49
C PHE A 469 2.18 -13.90 -22.13
N ARG A 470 3.29 -13.76 -21.43
CA ARG A 470 4.54 -13.20 -21.96
C ARG A 470 5.11 -14.05 -23.09
N LYS A 471 5.01 -15.37 -22.99
CA LYS A 471 5.44 -16.32 -24.05
C LYS A 471 4.55 -16.31 -25.29
N GLY A 472 3.39 -15.63 -25.24
CA GLY A 472 2.43 -15.58 -26.36
C GLY A 472 1.46 -16.76 -26.40
N GLU A 473 1.33 -17.51 -25.31
CA GLU A 473 0.38 -18.63 -25.22
C GLU A 473 -1.08 -18.17 -25.13
N TYR A 474 -1.29 -16.89 -24.78
CA TYR A 474 -2.58 -16.20 -24.75
C TYR A 474 -2.55 -14.92 -25.57
N ASP A 475 -3.66 -14.61 -26.23
CA ASP A 475 -3.85 -13.45 -27.09
C ASP A 475 -4.41 -12.24 -26.32
N ILE A 476 -5.36 -12.51 -25.42
CA ILE A 476 -6.07 -11.47 -24.63
C ILE A 476 -5.91 -11.76 -23.13
N LEU A 477 -5.43 -10.78 -22.40
CA LEU A 477 -5.39 -10.81 -20.96
C LEU A 477 -6.43 -9.87 -20.37
N LEU A 478 -7.33 -10.42 -19.57
CA LEU A 478 -8.29 -9.65 -18.77
C LEU A 478 -7.73 -9.51 -17.35
N GLY A 479 -7.57 -8.28 -16.88
CA GLY A 479 -7.00 -8.11 -15.55
C GLY A 479 -7.44 -6.85 -14.83
N THR A 480 -7.27 -6.87 -13.51
CA THR A 480 -7.48 -5.71 -12.65
C THR A 480 -6.18 -4.90 -12.49
N GLN A 481 -6.12 -4.00 -11.54
CA GLN A 481 -4.92 -3.22 -11.23
C GLN A 481 -3.64 -4.06 -11.01
N MET A 482 -3.79 -5.36 -10.72
CA MET A 482 -2.66 -6.28 -10.54
C MET A 482 -1.80 -6.40 -11.81
N VAL A 483 -2.41 -6.37 -12.99
CA VAL A 483 -1.71 -6.46 -14.28
C VAL A 483 -1.29 -5.11 -14.86
N ALA A 484 -1.79 -3.99 -14.29
CA ALA A 484 -1.38 -2.66 -14.71
C ALA A 484 0.04 -2.28 -14.23
N LYS A 485 0.60 -3.01 -13.25
CA LYS A 485 1.81 -2.59 -12.52
C LYS A 485 3.01 -3.50 -12.82
N GLY A 486 4.19 -2.89 -12.99
CA GLY A 486 5.50 -3.57 -12.98
C GLY A 486 5.82 -4.55 -14.12
N LEU A 487 4.84 -4.94 -14.95
CA LEU A 487 5.00 -6.01 -15.93
C LEU A 487 5.37 -5.50 -17.33
N ASN A 488 6.18 -6.26 -18.04
CA ASN A 488 6.62 -6.01 -19.41
C ASN A 488 6.12 -7.12 -20.33
N PHE A 489 5.40 -6.72 -21.38
CA PHE A 489 4.90 -7.62 -22.40
C PHE A 489 5.39 -7.15 -23.78
N PRO A 490 6.39 -7.82 -24.37
CA PRO A 490 7.02 -7.37 -25.63
C PRO A 490 6.05 -7.30 -26.81
N ASN A 491 5.05 -8.18 -26.85
CA ASN A 491 4.10 -8.27 -27.98
C ASN A 491 2.79 -7.49 -27.77
N LEU A 492 2.72 -6.65 -26.72
CA LEU A 492 1.50 -5.91 -26.39
C LEU A 492 1.28 -4.71 -27.33
N LYS A 493 0.26 -4.78 -28.19
CA LYS A 493 -0.15 -3.72 -29.13
C LYS A 493 -1.26 -2.84 -28.57
N LEU A 494 -2.27 -3.46 -27.95
CA LEU A 494 -3.48 -2.77 -27.51
C LEU A 494 -3.65 -2.89 -25.98
N ALA A 495 -3.94 -1.77 -25.35
CA ALA A 495 -4.40 -1.75 -23.98
C ALA A 495 -5.78 -1.06 -23.92
N GLY A 496 -6.79 -1.78 -23.38
CA GLY A 496 -8.15 -1.27 -23.22
C GLY A 496 -8.49 -1.04 -21.75
N VAL A 497 -9.04 0.12 -21.40
CA VAL A 497 -9.70 0.35 -20.10
C VAL A 497 -11.19 0.21 -20.34
N VAL A 498 -11.80 -0.89 -19.90
CA VAL A 498 -13.17 -1.29 -20.31
C VAL A 498 -14.23 -0.37 -19.71
N LEU A 499 -14.08 0.02 -18.45
CA LEU A 499 -15.00 0.92 -17.72
C LEU A 499 -14.18 1.84 -16.80
N ALA A 500 -13.75 2.97 -17.33
CA ALA A 500 -12.93 3.93 -16.57
C ALA A 500 -13.69 4.56 -15.39
N ASP A 501 -15.01 4.69 -15.52
CA ASP A 501 -15.88 5.33 -14.53
C ASP A 501 -15.99 4.54 -13.21
N THR A 502 -15.78 3.24 -13.22
CA THR A 502 -16.07 2.36 -12.08
C THR A 502 -15.38 2.83 -10.78
N ALA A 503 -14.16 3.32 -10.86
CA ALA A 503 -13.47 3.84 -9.70
C ALA A 503 -13.99 5.21 -9.25
N LEU A 504 -14.50 6.03 -10.18
CA LEU A 504 -15.03 7.36 -9.88
C LEU A 504 -16.30 7.30 -9.05
N HIS A 505 -17.01 6.16 -9.10
CA HIS A 505 -18.24 5.92 -8.33
C HIS A 505 -17.99 5.45 -6.90
N LEU A 506 -16.75 5.11 -6.57
CA LEU A 506 -16.42 4.74 -5.20
C LEU A 506 -16.55 5.96 -4.26
N PRO A 507 -17.16 5.79 -3.08
CA PRO A 507 -17.22 6.85 -2.08
C PRO A 507 -15.84 7.03 -1.43
N ASP A 508 -14.88 7.51 -2.21
CA ASP A 508 -13.49 7.77 -1.80
C ASP A 508 -13.04 9.09 -2.44
N PHE A 509 -12.57 10.02 -1.63
CA PHE A 509 -12.06 11.32 -2.12
C PHE A 509 -10.88 11.17 -3.08
N ARG A 510 -10.18 10.03 -3.06
CA ARG A 510 -9.08 9.67 -3.97
C ARG A 510 -9.53 9.03 -5.27
N ALA A 511 -10.83 8.95 -5.54
CA ALA A 511 -11.36 8.27 -6.72
C ALA A 511 -10.82 8.86 -8.03
N GLN A 512 -10.72 10.19 -8.12
CA GLN A 512 -10.16 10.90 -9.29
C GLN A 512 -8.67 10.56 -9.46
N GLU A 513 -7.87 10.68 -8.41
CA GLU A 513 -6.44 10.34 -8.39
C GLU A 513 -6.19 8.90 -8.85
N LYS A 514 -6.93 7.95 -8.29
CA LYS A 514 -6.80 6.52 -8.64
C LYS A 514 -7.15 6.24 -10.10
N THR A 515 -8.18 6.89 -10.62
CA THR A 515 -8.61 6.74 -12.02
C THR A 515 -7.58 7.34 -12.97
N PHE A 516 -7.11 8.55 -12.69
CA PHE A 516 -6.04 9.20 -13.46
C PHE A 516 -4.77 8.34 -13.50
N ALA A 517 -4.33 7.88 -12.33
CA ALA A 517 -3.15 7.04 -12.21
C ALA A 517 -3.28 5.74 -13.01
N LEU A 518 -4.43 5.05 -12.91
CA LEU A 518 -4.68 3.83 -13.66
C LEU A 518 -4.58 4.04 -15.17
N ILE A 519 -5.29 5.03 -15.72
CA ILE A 519 -5.27 5.31 -17.17
C ILE A 519 -3.86 5.64 -17.64
N THR A 520 -3.13 6.49 -16.89
CA THR A 520 -1.75 6.88 -17.20
C THR A 520 -0.80 5.69 -17.16
N GLN A 521 -0.93 4.78 -16.19
CA GLN A 521 -0.12 3.57 -16.09
C GLN A 521 -0.40 2.58 -17.22
N VAL A 522 -1.67 2.37 -17.55
CA VAL A 522 -2.10 1.53 -18.68
C VAL A 522 -1.55 2.09 -19.99
N ALA A 523 -1.64 3.40 -20.18
CA ALA A 523 -1.06 4.08 -21.34
C ALA A 523 0.46 3.87 -21.43
N GLY A 524 1.14 3.80 -20.30
CA GLY A 524 2.57 3.50 -20.26
C GLY A 524 2.96 2.09 -20.67
N ARG A 525 2.01 1.14 -20.82
CA ARG A 525 2.29 -0.26 -21.20
C ARG A 525 2.24 -0.51 -22.71
N ALA A 526 1.27 0.06 -23.41
CA ALA A 526 1.17 -0.08 -24.85
C ALA A 526 2.29 0.68 -25.56
N GLY A 527 2.79 0.14 -26.68
CA GLY A 527 3.82 0.77 -27.49
C GLY A 527 5.19 0.95 -26.81
N ARG A 528 5.49 0.15 -25.78
CA ARG A 528 6.75 0.27 -25.05
C ARG A 528 7.95 -0.23 -25.84
N PHE A 529 7.77 -1.27 -26.64
CA PHE A 529 8.85 -1.97 -27.35
C PHE A 529 8.79 -1.79 -28.87
N PHE A 530 7.68 -1.28 -29.43
CA PHE A 530 7.54 -1.03 -30.86
C PHE A 530 6.57 0.16 -31.09
N PRO A 531 6.68 0.85 -32.24
CA PRO A 531 5.77 1.95 -32.59
C PRO A 531 4.33 1.45 -32.87
N GLY A 532 3.38 2.34 -32.81
CA GLY A 532 1.97 2.04 -33.15
C GLY A 532 1.15 1.40 -32.02
N GLY A 533 1.63 1.40 -30.77
CA GLY A 533 0.83 1.00 -29.61
C GLY A 533 -0.41 1.89 -29.43
N LYS A 534 -1.57 1.27 -29.12
CA LYS A 534 -2.85 1.97 -28.96
C LYS A 534 -3.41 1.74 -27.57
N VAL A 535 -4.12 2.77 -27.06
CA VAL A 535 -4.87 2.70 -25.81
C VAL A 535 -6.28 3.19 -26.06
N ILE A 536 -7.26 2.37 -25.70
CA ILE A 536 -8.68 2.75 -25.76
C ILE A 536 -9.23 2.80 -24.34
N VAL A 537 -9.72 3.98 -23.96
CA VAL A 537 -10.41 4.20 -22.70
C VAL A 537 -11.91 4.28 -22.98
N GLN A 538 -12.70 3.41 -22.38
CA GLN A 538 -14.15 3.45 -22.51
C GLN A 538 -14.75 4.06 -21.25
N SER A 539 -15.66 5.01 -21.43
CA SER A 539 -16.28 5.76 -20.34
C SER A 539 -17.69 6.19 -20.72
N TYR A 540 -18.58 6.21 -19.76
CA TYR A 540 -19.88 6.86 -19.89
C TYR A 540 -19.83 8.37 -19.65
N SER A 541 -18.75 8.85 -19.03
CA SER A 541 -18.52 10.25 -18.68
C SER A 541 -17.11 10.69 -19.05
N PRO A 542 -16.75 10.75 -20.36
CA PRO A 542 -15.40 11.04 -20.84
C PRO A 542 -14.89 12.43 -20.44
N ASP A 543 -15.80 13.36 -20.15
CA ASP A 543 -15.48 14.74 -19.75
C ASP A 543 -15.09 14.89 -18.28
N ARG A 544 -15.12 13.80 -17.51
CA ARG A 544 -14.59 13.80 -16.12
C ARG A 544 -13.10 14.13 -16.11
N ASP A 545 -12.68 15.03 -15.24
CA ASP A 545 -11.31 15.55 -15.17
C ASP A 545 -10.24 14.45 -15.18
N ALA A 546 -10.40 13.42 -14.34
CA ALA A 546 -9.43 12.32 -14.29
C ALA A 546 -9.27 11.58 -15.61
N ILE A 547 -10.37 11.39 -16.37
CA ILE A 547 -10.36 10.71 -17.66
C ILE A 547 -9.83 11.64 -18.73
N ASN A 548 -10.39 12.85 -18.83
CA ASN A 548 -10.04 13.83 -19.86
C ASN A 548 -8.57 14.22 -19.80
N TYR A 549 -8.03 14.54 -18.61
CA TYR A 549 -6.63 14.88 -18.45
C TYR A 549 -5.70 13.70 -18.70
N ALA A 550 -6.07 12.49 -18.25
CA ALA A 550 -5.25 11.30 -18.49
C ALA A 550 -5.16 10.96 -19.98
N VAL A 551 -6.27 11.05 -20.71
CA VAL A 551 -6.33 10.79 -22.18
C VAL A 551 -5.51 11.82 -22.93
N LYS A 552 -5.55 13.10 -22.54
CA LYS A 552 -4.78 14.19 -23.14
C LYS A 552 -3.32 14.25 -22.69
N GLY A 553 -2.94 13.49 -21.65
CA GLY A 553 -1.60 13.53 -21.06
C GLY A 553 -1.29 14.80 -20.28
N LEU A 554 -2.31 15.52 -19.83
CA LEU A 554 -2.24 16.80 -19.11
C LEU A 554 -2.10 16.54 -17.59
N THR A 555 -0.91 16.11 -17.19
CA THR A 555 -0.64 15.66 -15.82
C THR A 555 -0.61 16.83 -14.83
N GLU A 556 0.03 17.94 -15.17
CA GLU A 556 0.16 19.08 -14.25
C GLU A 556 -1.19 19.76 -14.00
N GLU A 557 -2.01 19.87 -15.04
CA GLU A 557 -3.36 20.40 -14.97
C GLU A 557 -4.27 19.51 -14.09
N PHE A 558 -4.14 18.20 -14.22
CA PHE A 558 -4.86 17.27 -13.34
C PHE A 558 -4.53 17.52 -11.87
N TYR A 559 -3.23 17.55 -11.51
CA TYR A 559 -2.83 17.75 -10.13
C TYR A 559 -3.22 19.12 -9.59
N LYS A 560 -3.17 20.16 -10.43
CA LYS A 560 -3.62 21.50 -10.05
C LYS A 560 -5.10 21.49 -9.68
N ASN A 561 -5.96 20.96 -10.55
CA ASN A 561 -7.41 20.92 -10.31
C ASN A 561 -7.77 20.03 -9.12
N GLU A 562 -7.09 18.87 -8.97
CA GLU A 562 -7.32 17.98 -7.83
C GLU A 562 -6.91 18.63 -6.50
N LEU A 563 -5.80 19.36 -6.46
CA LEU A 563 -5.37 20.10 -5.28
C LEU A 563 -6.34 21.21 -4.92
N GLU A 564 -6.82 21.97 -5.88
CA GLU A 564 -7.85 23.02 -5.67
C GLU A 564 -9.13 22.42 -5.07
N ALA A 565 -9.61 21.31 -5.64
CA ALA A 565 -10.79 20.60 -5.12
C ALA A 565 -10.58 20.12 -3.68
N ARG A 566 -9.42 19.53 -3.38
CA ARG A 566 -9.09 19.07 -2.01
C ARG A 566 -8.94 20.21 -1.02
N GLN A 567 -8.46 21.36 -1.44
CA GLN A 567 -8.35 22.55 -0.60
C GLN A 567 -9.74 23.06 -0.21
N ILE A 568 -10.64 23.19 -1.18
CA ILE A 568 -12.04 23.65 -0.94
C ILE A 568 -12.75 22.67 0.01
N LEU A 569 -12.58 21.36 -0.19
CA LEU A 569 -13.25 20.31 0.59
C LEU A 569 -12.51 19.97 1.88
N ASN A 570 -11.36 20.59 2.15
CA ASN A 570 -10.51 20.33 3.30
C ASN A 570 -10.11 18.85 3.44
N PHE A 571 -9.63 18.24 2.32
CA PHE A 571 -9.06 16.88 2.30
C PHE A 571 -7.52 16.92 2.24
N PRO A 572 -6.83 15.79 2.55
CA PRO A 572 -5.38 15.71 2.37
C PRO A 572 -4.92 16.09 0.95
N PRO A 573 -3.86 16.91 0.81
CA PRO A 573 -2.82 17.27 1.80
C PRO A 573 -3.16 18.44 2.74
N TYR A 574 -4.26 19.12 2.58
CA TYR A 574 -4.62 20.32 3.36
C TYR A 574 -5.17 20.02 4.75
N SER A 575 -5.53 18.78 4.98
CA SER A 575 -5.93 18.24 6.29
C SER A 575 -5.33 16.86 6.53
N ARG A 576 -5.51 16.36 7.74
CA ARG A 576 -5.16 15.01 8.17
C ARG A 576 -6.43 14.29 8.58
N LEU A 577 -6.45 12.99 8.38
CA LEU A 577 -7.60 12.14 8.68
C LEU A 577 -7.20 11.05 9.67
N LEU A 578 -8.14 10.72 10.57
CA LEU A 578 -8.06 9.54 11.41
C LEU A 578 -9.42 8.85 11.38
N ARG A 579 -9.45 7.60 10.97
CA ARG A 579 -10.66 6.78 10.87
C ARG A 579 -10.74 5.84 12.05
N LEU A 580 -11.90 5.78 12.69
CA LEU A 580 -12.26 4.80 13.70
C LEU A 580 -13.33 3.89 13.11
N VAL A 581 -13.12 2.58 13.12
CA VAL A 581 -14.07 1.59 12.61
C VAL A 581 -14.52 0.71 13.74
N PHE A 582 -15.82 0.60 13.93
CA PHE A 582 -16.49 -0.25 14.91
C PHE A 582 -17.06 -1.45 14.17
N ARG A 583 -16.62 -2.66 14.52
CA ARG A 583 -17.09 -3.88 13.87
C ARG A 583 -17.66 -4.88 14.87
N SER A 584 -18.76 -5.54 14.50
CA SER A 584 -19.40 -6.59 15.27
C SER A 584 -20.17 -7.53 14.34
N GLN A 585 -20.36 -8.77 14.76
CA GLN A 585 -21.28 -9.68 14.08
C GLN A 585 -22.76 -9.26 14.25
N LYS A 586 -23.04 -8.41 15.23
CA LYS A 586 -24.38 -7.84 15.49
C LYS A 586 -24.41 -6.40 14.94
N PRO A 587 -25.30 -6.09 13.98
CA PRO A 587 -25.35 -4.76 13.34
C PRO A 587 -25.60 -3.64 14.37
N ASP A 588 -26.60 -3.82 15.24
CA ASP A 588 -26.97 -2.82 16.25
C ASP A 588 -25.83 -2.56 17.25
N ALA A 589 -25.03 -3.58 17.60
CA ALA A 589 -23.93 -3.43 18.53
C ALA A 589 -22.82 -2.55 17.94
N ALA A 590 -22.49 -2.70 16.64
CA ALA A 590 -21.53 -1.84 15.96
C ALA A 590 -22.01 -0.40 15.87
N GLN A 591 -23.27 -0.20 15.49
CA GLN A 591 -23.90 1.12 15.38
C GLN A 591 -23.96 1.84 16.73
N ASN A 592 -24.46 1.17 17.78
CA ASN A 592 -24.59 1.74 19.12
C ASN A 592 -23.24 2.09 19.75
N ALA A 593 -22.22 1.26 19.51
CA ALA A 593 -20.85 1.55 19.95
C ALA A 593 -20.27 2.78 19.23
N ALA A 594 -20.50 2.90 17.92
CA ALA A 594 -20.09 4.07 17.15
C ALA A 594 -20.80 5.34 17.63
N GLN A 595 -22.10 5.26 17.93
CA GLN A 595 -22.87 6.40 18.45
C GLN A 595 -22.39 6.80 19.87
N SER A 596 -22.09 5.84 20.73
CA SER A 596 -21.55 6.10 22.07
C SER A 596 -20.17 6.75 21.99
N ALA A 597 -19.30 6.25 21.10
CA ALA A 597 -17.99 6.83 20.84
C ALA A 597 -18.10 8.27 20.29
N TYR A 598 -19.02 8.51 19.36
CA TYR A 598 -19.29 9.86 18.85
C TYR A 598 -19.64 10.84 19.97
N ASN A 599 -20.54 10.45 20.88
CA ASN A 599 -20.95 11.30 21.99
C ASN A 599 -19.78 11.65 22.92
N ILE A 600 -18.84 10.70 23.15
CA ILE A 600 -17.62 10.95 23.93
C ILE A 600 -16.71 11.92 23.18
N LEU A 601 -16.42 11.64 21.90
CA LEU A 601 -15.55 12.45 21.08
C LEU A 601 -16.08 13.87 20.89
N TYR A 602 -17.40 14.02 20.74
CA TYR A 602 -18.04 15.33 20.59
C TYR A 602 -17.86 16.22 21.82
N LYS A 603 -17.98 15.62 23.02
CA LYS A 603 -17.78 16.34 24.29
C LYS A 603 -16.34 16.81 24.51
N CYS A 604 -15.35 16.08 24.01
CA CYS A 604 -13.93 16.40 24.18
C CYS A 604 -13.27 17.01 22.94
N ARG A 605 -14.08 17.40 21.94
CA ARG A 605 -13.61 17.93 20.65
C ARG A 605 -12.88 19.25 20.81
N PRO A 606 -11.57 19.33 20.44
CA PRO A 606 -10.86 20.61 20.38
C PRO A 606 -11.33 21.47 19.21
N GLN A 607 -11.07 22.77 19.30
CA GLN A 607 -11.33 23.69 18.19
C GLN A 607 -10.49 23.26 16.95
N GLY A 608 -11.09 23.33 15.75
CA GLY A 608 -10.43 22.95 14.50
C GLY A 608 -10.41 21.45 14.19
N VAL A 609 -11.13 20.65 14.96
CA VAL A 609 -11.37 19.24 14.64
C VAL A 609 -12.81 19.03 14.17
N ASP A 610 -12.98 18.41 13.00
CA ASP A 610 -14.27 17.97 12.49
C ASP A 610 -14.47 16.48 12.83
N ILE A 611 -15.71 16.12 13.18
CA ILE A 611 -16.14 14.73 13.38
C ILE A 611 -17.20 14.43 12.33
N LEU A 612 -16.93 13.52 11.42
CA LEU A 612 -17.84 13.08 10.37
C LEU A 612 -18.37 11.68 10.70
N GLY A 613 -19.66 11.49 10.57
CA GLY A 613 -20.37 10.28 11.00
C GLY A 613 -21.00 10.45 12.39
N PRO A 614 -21.39 9.35 13.12
CA PRO A 614 -21.19 7.97 12.69
C PRO A 614 -21.96 7.60 11.43
N ALA A 615 -21.37 6.74 10.61
CA ALA A 615 -21.99 6.24 9.39
C ALA A 615 -21.55 4.80 9.13
N GLU A 616 -22.33 4.05 8.37
CA GLU A 616 -21.89 2.74 7.86
C GLU A 616 -20.66 2.88 6.98
N CYS A 617 -19.76 1.89 7.04
CA CYS A 617 -18.65 1.83 6.10
C CYS A 617 -19.15 1.55 4.68
N PRO A 618 -18.43 2.00 3.62
CA PRO A 618 -18.76 1.68 2.23
C PRO A 618 -18.86 0.18 1.93
N LEU A 619 -18.05 -0.62 2.60
CA LEU A 619 -18.21 -2.05 2.71
C LEU A 619 -18.87 -2.33 4.08
N GLU A 620 -20.19 -2.46 4.07
CA GLU A 620 -21.02 -2.58 5.27
C GLU A 620 -20.66 -3.82 6.09
N MET A 621 -20.35 -4.92 5.41
CA MET A 621 -20.03 -6.20 6.03
C MET A 621 -18.75 -6.80 5.44
N VAL A 622 -17.84 -7.24 6.29
CA VAL A 622 -16.61 -7.95 5.92
C VAL A 622 -16.45 -9.14 6.85
N ASN A 623 -16.30 -10.33 6.28
CA ASN A 623 -16.16 -11.58 7.04
C ASN A 623 -17.25 -11.76 8.13
N GLY A 624 -18.51 -11.49 7.76
CA GLY A 624 -19.66 -11.62 8.67
C GLY A 624 -19.74 -10.53 9.76
N SER A 625 -18.90 -9.50 9.71
CA SER A 625 -18.94 -8.40 10.69
C SER A 625 -19.46 -7.12 10.04
N HIS A 626 -20.49 -6.53 10.62
CA HIS A 626 -21.02 -5.21 10.27
C HIS A 626 -20.06 -4.13 10.74
N ARG A 627 -19.95 -3.04 9.96
CA ARG A 627 -18.93 -2.01 10.15
C ARG A 627 -19.54 -0.62 10.13
N HIS A 628 -19.34 0.14 11.22
CA HIS A 628 -19.65 1.58 11.29
C HIS A 628 -18.36 2.37 11.49
N GLN A 629 -18.34 3.62 11.04
CA GLN A 629 -17.15 4.46 11.15
C GLN A 629 -17.43 5.87 11.64
N ILE A 630 -16.41 6.43 12.27
CA ILE A 630 -16.27 7.86 12.55
C ILE A 630 -14.99 8.33 11.89
N LEU A 631 -15.04 9.44 11.15
CA LEU A 631 -13.88 10.04 10.54
C LEU A 631 -13.58 11.37 11.24
N LEU A 632 -12.40 11.47 11.84
CA LEU A 632 -11.88 12.69 12.44
C LEU A 632 -11.01 13.42 11.41
N ARG A 633 -11.14 14.74 11.32
CA ARG A 633 -10.41 15.60 10.38
C ARG A 633 -9.91 16.86 11.07
N SER A 634 -8.64 17.21 10.81
CA SER A 634 -8.02 18.46 11.27
C SER A 634 -6.83 18.83 10.40
N LYS A 635 -6.36 20.07 10.46
CA LYS A 635 -5.10 20.49 9.80
C LYS A 635 -3.86 19.78 10.37
N GLN A 636 -3.90 19.39 11.64
CA GLN A 636 -2.81 18.71 12.33
C GLN A 636 -3.26 17.33 12.80
N ILE A 637 -2.33 16.35 12.78
CA ILE A 637 -2.66 14.97 13.17
C ILE A 637 -2.77 14.79 14.68
N ARG A 638 -1.97 15.52 15.47
CA ARG A 638 -1.85 15.34 16.92
C ARG A 638 -3.17 15.47 17.67
N PRO A 639 -4.03 16.48 17.44
CA PRO A 639 -5.34 16.55 18.08
C PRO A 639 -6.23 15.35 17.81
N LEU A 640 -6.15 14.78 16.58
CA LEU A 640 -6.90 13.58 16.21
C LEU A 640 -6.41 12.36 16.97
N GLN A 641 -5.10 12.21 17.09
CA GLN A 641 -4.46 11.11 17.83
C GLN A 641 -4.79 11.16 19.32
N GLU A 642 -4.72 12.34 19.94
CA GLU A 642 -5.04 12.52 21.35
C GLU A 642 -6.51 12.16 21.67
N MET A 643 -7.45 12.58 20.80
CA MET A 643 -8.86 12.20 20.91
C MET A 643 -9.05 10.69 20.77
N ALA A 644 -8.44 10.10 19.74
CA ALA A 644 -8.56 8.69 19.45
C ALA A 644 -7.91 7.81 20.53
N LYS A 645 -6.75 8.21 21.08
CA LYS A 645 -6.11 7.53 22.22
C LYS A 645 -7.00 7.51 23.46
N LYS A 646 -7.57 8.68 23.83
CA LYS A 646 -8.52 8.76 24.96
C LYS A 646 -9.71 7.80 24.76
N LEU A 647 -10.22 7.69 23.53
CA LEU A 647 -11.30 6.77 23.23
C LEU A 647 -10.81 5.31 23.30
N VAL A 648 -9.79 4.94 22.55
CA VAL A 648 -9.35 3.54 22.38
C VAL A 648 -8.87 2.95 23.70
N TRP A 649 -8.16 3.71 24.53
CA TRP A 649 -7.63 3.24 25.80
C TRP A 649 -8.59 3.46 27.00
N GLY A 650 -9.56 4.36 26.87
CA GLY A 650 -10.50 4.69 27.95
C GLY A 650 -11.93 4.15 27.77
N PHE A 651 -12.38 3.95 26.54
CA PHE A 651 -13.71 3.44 26.25
C PHE A 651 -13.71 1.90 26.23
N LYS A 652 -14.57 1.30 27.01
CA LYS A 652 -14.80 -0.15 26.98
C LYS A 652 -15.98 -0.44 26.06
N PRO A 653 -15.73 -0.90 24.81
CA PRO A 653 -16.81 -1.26 23.90
C PRO A 653 -17.62 -2.44 24.49
N PRO A 654 -18.89 -2.60 24.09
CA PRO A 654 -19.66 -3.78 24.41
C PRO A 654 -18.92 -5.07 24.01
N LYS A 655 -19.21 -6.17 24.69
CA LYS A 655 -18.69 -7.49 24.33
C LYS A 655 -19.02 -7.75 22.85
N ASP A 656 -18.06 -8.28 22.10
CA ASP A 656 -18.15 -8.57 20.65
C ASP A 656 -18.06 -7.34 19.71
N VAL A 657 -17.73 -6.16 20.22
CA VAL A 657 -17.40 -4.99 19.40
C VAL A 657 -15.89 -4.74 19.42
N TYR A 658 -15.30 -4.62 18.23
CA TYR A 658 -13.89 -4.30 18.04
C TYR A 658 -13.74 -2.90 17.44
N ILE A 659 -12.76 -2.14 17.96
CA ILE A 659 -12.42 -0.81 17.46
C ILE A 659 -11.11 -0.91 16.69
N GLU A 660 -11.13 -0.45 15.44
CA GLU A 660 -9.94 -0.35 14.59
C GLU A 660 -9.61 1.12 14.34
N THR A 661 -8.33 1.46 14.44
CA THR A 661 -7.82 2.80 14.15
C THR A 661 -7.08 2.83 12.83
N ASP A 662 -7.27 3.88 12.05
CA ASP A 662 -6.52 4.10 10.82
C ASP A 662 -6.10 5.57 10.68
N THR A 663 -4.86 5.85 11.05
CA THR A 663 -4.25 7.18 10.90
C THR A 663 -3.79 7.38 9.46
N ASP A 664 -4.20 8.48 8.83
CA ASP A 664 -3.95 8.79 7.42
C ASP A 664 -4.38 7.63 6.47
N PRO A 665 -5.66 7.33 6.39
CA PRO A 665 -6.16 6.26 5.53
C PRO A 665 -5.89 6.57 4.05
N VAL A 666 -5.41 5.58 3.31
CA VAL A 666 -5.22 5.66 1.84
C VAL A 666 -6.47 5.24 1.08
N THR A 667 -7.45 4.71 1.78
CA THR A 667 -8.80 4.43 1.27
C THR A 667 -9.80 4.46 2.42
N LEU A 668 -11.02 4.83 2.12
CA LEU A 668 -12.13 4.83 3.08
C LEU A 668 -13.15 3.70 2.81
N LEU A 669 -12.77 2.73 1.97
CA LEU A 669 -13.55 1.52 1.67
C LEU A 669 -13.47 0.48 2.78
#